data_794ce517ba8a3ea46258c946ba93d105
#
_entry.id   794ce517ba8a3ea46258c946ba93d105
#
_cell.length_a   1.000
_cell.length_b   1.000
_cell.length_c   1.000
_cell.angle_alpha   90.00
_cell.angle_beta   90.00
_cell.angle_gamma   90.00
#
_symmetry.space_group_name_H-M   'P 1'
#
loop_
_entity.id
_entity.type
_entity.pdbx_description
1 polymer ?
#
loop_
_entity_poly.entity_id
_entity_poly.type
_entity_poly.pdbx_seq_one_letter_code
_entity_poly.pdbx_strand_id
1 'polypeptide(L)'
;MGHCSCGAHSCATEKKVDAKISNFHEYGKVIFSLLLLAGGIIMNALDLAFFREGYVSLIWYIVAYLPVGIPVMKEAWESIREKDYFSEFTLMIIATLGAFYIGEYPEGVAVMLFYTVGELFQGKAVDKAKRNIGALLDVRPEKALVLREGNLVTESPKKIKVGEIIEIKAGERVPLDGIMQNEVAAFNTAALTGESVPRNIRKGEEVLAGMIVTDKVIRLEVTRPFDKSALARILELVQNAAERKAPAELFIRKFARVYTPIVIILAVLIVLSPLVYSLINPAFVFTFNDWLYRALVFLVISCPCALVVSIPLGYFGGIGAASRLGILFKGGNYLDAITKINTVVFDKTGTLTKGTFDVQACKSAGDISEEELVKLIASVESDSTHPIAKAVVNYAEERNIERVTVADTKEYAGFGLEATVDGIPVLVGNCRLLSKFDISFPQELLKITDTIVVCAVGNRYAGYLLLADALKEDAKVAIDRLKALNIENIQILSGDKQSIVTNFAEKLGISKAYGDLLPEGKVKHLEELRQDEANRIAFVGDGMNDAPVLALSHVGIAMGGLGSDAAIETADVVIQTDQPSKVAEAIKVGKLTRRIIWQNVSLAFGVKLLVLILGAGGIATLWEAVFADVGVALLAIMNAVRIQKMIK
;
A
#
# COMPACT_ATOMS: atom_id res chain seq x y z
N MET A 1 -14.23 -34.95 -0.60
CA MET A 1 -15.53 -34.96 0.11
C MET A 1 -15.27 -35.30 1.57
N GLY A 2 -15.56 -34.34 2.46
CA GLY A 2 -15.39 -34.49 3.91
C GLY A 2 -15.65 -33.13 4.56
N HIS A 3 -16.95 -32.78 4.70
CA HIS A 3 -17.38 -31.60 5.47
C HIS A 3 -17.08 -31.82 6.96
N CYS A 4 -16.20 -30.98 7.54
CA CYS A 4 -16.15 -30.77 8.98
C CYS A 4 -16.75 -29.40 9.30
N SER A 5 -17.97 -29.41 9.78
CA SER A 5 -18.67 -28.31 10.43
C SER A 5 -18.17 -28.23 11.88
N CYS A 6 -17.24 -27.31 12.18
CA CYS A 6 -16.86 -26.96 13.55
C CYS A 6 -17.02 -25.45 13.75
N GLY A 7 -17.69 -25.08 14.86
CA GLY A 7 -18.04 -23.71 15.19
C GLY A 7 -16.82 -22.80 15.38
N ALA A 8 -16.91 -21.58 14.88
CA ALA A 8 -15.84 -20.60 14.76
C ALA A 8 -15.16 -20.16 16.09
N HIS A 9 -15.73 -20.47 17.24
CA HIS A 9 -15.16 -20.12 18.54
C HIS A 9 -14.10 -21.11 19.07
N SER A 10 -14.20 -22.40 18.69
CA SER A 10 -13.20 -23.40 19.08
C SER A 10 -11.93 -23.27 18.24
N CYS A 11 -12.06 -22.93 16.96
CA CYS A 11 -10.94 -22.86 16.03
C CYS A 11 -9.95 -21.69 16.28
N ALA A 12 -10.43 -20.55 16.80
CA ALA A 12 -9.56 -19.40 17.11
C ALA A 12 -8.79 -19.60 18.43
N THR A 13 -9.42 -20.27 19.41
CA THR A 13 -8.79 -20.61 20.70
C THR A 13 -7.83 -21.78 20.52
N GLU A 14 -8.18 -22.80 19.75
CA GLU A 14 -7.30 -23.90 19.38
C GLU A 14 -6.08 -23.42 18.59
N LYS A 15 -6.24 -22.56 17.56
CA LYS A 15 -5.10 -21.98 16.84
C LYS A 15 -4.17 -21.12 17.71
N LYS A 16 -4.69 -20.42 18.72
CA LYS A 16 -3.86 -19.67 19.68
C LYS A 16 -3.16 -20.59 20.68
N VAL A 17 -3.80 -21.66 21.08
CA VAL A 17 -3.23 -22.68 21.99
C VAL A 17 -2.20 -23.51 21.23
N ASP A 18 -2.50 -23.96 20.01
CA ASP A 18 -1.56 -24.69 19.16
C ASP A 18 -0.33 -23.87 18.79
N ALA A 19 -0.48 -22.58 18.47
CA ALA A 19 0.65 -21.67 18.22
C ALA A 19 1.51 -21.43 19.48
N LYS A 20 0.92 -21.44 20.67
CA LYS A 20 1.65 -21.25 21.93
C LYS A 20 2.37 -22.54 22.35
N ILE A 21 1.77 -23.70 22.10
CA ILE A 21 2.36 -25.02 22.35
C ILE A 21 3.47 -25.31 21.32
N SER A 22 3.28 -25.00 20.05
CA SER A 22 4.28 -25.11 18.99
C SER A 22 5.53 -24.26 19.30
N ASN A 23 5.34 -22.98 19.68
CA ASN A 23 6.45 -22.11 20.07
C ASN A 23 7.24 -22.64 21.28
N PHE A 24 6.56 -23.18 22.30
CA PHE A 24 7.24 -23.74 23.48
C PHE A 24 8.08 -24.99 23.13
N HIS A 25 7.60 -25.78 22.18
CA HIS A 25 8.31 -26.97 21.71
C HIS A 25 9.58 -26.63 20.90
N GLU A 26 9.53 -25.59 20.08
CA GLU A 26 10.69 -25.11 19.31
C GLU A 26 11.78 -24.51 20.22
N TYR A 27 11.40 -23.70 21.20
CA TYR A 27 12.36 -23.18 22.20
C TYR A 27 12.95 -24.30 23.05
N GLY A 28 12.16 -25.32 23.40
CA GLY A 28 12.63 -26.47 24.16
C GLY A 28 13.79 -27.19 23.47
N LYS A 29 13.70 -27.39 22.15
CA LYS A 29 14.75 -28.03 21.34
C LYS A 29 16.04 -27.20 21.34
N VAL A 30 15.92 -25.88 21.14
CA VAL A 30 17.07 -24.96 21.13
C VAL A 30 17.75 -24.92 22.48
N ILE A 31 16.97 -24.77 23.57
CA ILE A 31 17.52 -24.73 24.94
C ILE A 31 18.20 -26.06 25.28
N PHE A 32 17.61 -27.20 24.93
CA PHE A 32 18.18 -28.51 25.17
C PHE A 32 19.51 -28.68 24.42
N SER A 33 19.56 -28.32 23.14
CA SER A 33 20.80 -28.34 22.34
C SER A 33 21.87 -27.42 22.92
N LEU A 34 21.49 -26.21 23.37
CA LEU A 34 22.39 -25.23 23.99
C LEU A 34 23.00 -25.77 25.29
N LEU A 35 22.18 -26.37 26.15
CA LEU A 35 22.66 -26.97 27.42
C LEU A 35 23.63 -28.11 27.18
N LEU A 36 23.37 -28.99 26.21
CA LEU A 36 24.26 -30.06 25.86
C LEU A 36 25.56 -29.54 25.23
N LEU A 37 25.49 -28.51 24.36
CA LEU A 37 26.67 -27.87 23.79
C LEU A 37 27.53 -27.25 24.89
N ALA A 38 26.94 -26.46 25.79
CA ALA A 38 27.66 -25.85 26.91
C ALA A 38 28.28 -26.91 27.84
N GLY A 39 27.52 -27.97 28.16
CA GLY A 39 28.02 -29.09 28.95
C GLY A 39 29.20 -29.80 28.30
N GLY A 40 29.17 -30.05 27.00
CA GLY A 40 30.27 -30.64 26.25
C GLY A 40 31.51 -29.77 26.20
N ILE A 41 31.34 -28.46 26.01
CA ILE A 41 32.45 -27.48 26.04
C ILE A 41 33.10 -27.45 27.44
N ILE A 42 32.29 -27.43 28.50
CA ILE A 42 32.80 -27.44 29.88
C ILE A 42 33.54 -28.76 30.17
N MET A 43 33.00 -29.92 29.77
CA MET A 43 33.68 -31.21 29.97
C MET A 43 34.99 -31.30 29.21
N ASN A 44 35.04 -30.72 28.00
CA ASN A 44 36.27 -30.63 27.21
C ASN A 44 37.29 -29.68 27.85
N ALA A 45 36.84 -28.52 28.38
CA ALA A 45 37.69 -27.55 29.07
C ALA A 45 38.26 -28.07 30.42
N LEU A 46 37.49 -28.94 31.10
CA LEU A 46 37.93 -29.60 32.35
C LEU A 46 38.82 -30.83 32.10
N ASP A 47 39.12 -31.14 30.85
CA ASP A 47 39.98 -32.26 30.42
C ASP A 47 39.58 -33.62 31.02
N LEU A 48 38.25 -33.89 31.07
CA LEU A 48 37.72 -35.11 31.66
C LEU A 48 38.08 -36.34 30.79
N ALA A 49 38.88 -37.26 31.33
CA ALA A 49 39.42 -38.40 30.59
C ALA A 49 38.29 -39.25 29.92
N PHE A 50 37.18 -39.51 30.61
CA PHE A 50 36.07 -40.28 30.06
C PHE A 50 35.41 -39.63 28.84
N PHE A 51 35.48 -38.31 28.74
CA PHE A 51 34.87 -37.56 27.62
C PHE A 51 35.78 -37.52 26.40
N ARG A 52 37.08 -37.61 26.61
CA ARG A 52 38.11 -37.60 25.55
C ARG A 52 38.36 -38.99 24.95
N GLU A 53 38.15 -40.05 25.73
CA GLU A 53 38.39 -41.42 25.30
C GLU A 53 37.20 -42.01 24.53
N GLY A 54 37.47 -42.59 23.36
CA GLY A 54 36.48 -43.31 22.55
C GLY A 54 35.45 -42.43 21.84
N TYR A 55 34.21 -42.90 21.68
CA TYR A 55 33.14 -42.24 20.93
C TYR A 55 32.24 -41.37 21.82
N VAL A 56 32.57 -41.15 23.08
CA VAL A 56 31.67 -40.47 24.04
C VAL A 56 31.38 -39.03 23.62
N SER A 57 32.41 -38.27 23.27
CA SER A 57 32.26 -36.88 22.79
C SER A 57 31.47 -36.80 21.49
N LEU A 58 31.76 -37.72 20.55
CA LEU A 58 31.00 -37.78 19.29
C LEU A 58 29.49 -38.02 19.53
N ILE A 59 29.18 -39.05 20.35
CA ILE A 59 27.77 -39.37 20.68
C ILE A 59 27.10 -38.21 21.40
N TRP A 60 27.81 -37.56 22.35
CA TRP A 60 27.29 -36.39 23.07
C TRP A 60 26.89 -35.26 22.12
N TYR A 61 27.81 -34.89 21.21
CA TYR A 61 27.53 -33.81 20.25
C TYR A 61 26.52 -34.19 19.16
N ILE A 62 26.42 -35.48 18.78
CA ILE A 62 25.32 -35.95 17.92
C ILE A 62 23.97 -35.75 18.62
N VAL A 63 23.84 -36.12 19.90
CA VAL A 63 22.61 -35.90 20.68
C VAL A 63 22.28 -34.40 20.80
N ALA A 64 23.29 -33.56 20.96
CA ALA A 64 23.10 -32.11 20.96
C ALA A 64 22.68 -31.53 19.60
N TYR A 65 23.17 -32.15 18.49
CA TYR A 65 22.88 -31.71 17.12
C TYR A 65 21.46 -32.07 16.66
N LEU A 66 20.99 -33.27 16.98
CA LEU A 66 19.73 -33.83 16.44
C LEU A 66 18.50 -32.91 16.62
N PRO A 67 18.23 -32.27 17.79
CA PRO A 67 17.04 -31.45 17.98
C PRO A 67 16.96 -30.24 17.04
N VAL A 68 18.12 -29.65 16.69
CA VAL A 68 18.23 -28.47 15.82
C VAL A 68 18.56 -28.84 14.37
N GLY A 69 19.23 -29.97 14.14
CA GLY A 69 19.63 -30.43 12.81
C GLY A 69 18.51 -31.13 12.03
N ILE A 70 17.66 -31.95 12.69
CA ILE A 70 16.60 -32.70 12.01
C ILE A 70 15.62 -31.78 11.23
N PRO A 71 15.14 -30.64 11.76
CA PRO A 71 14.30 -29.73 10.98
C PRO A 71 14.97 -29.27 9.70
N VAL A 72 16.23 -28.81 9.80
CA VAL A 72 17.01 -28.32 8.65
C VAL A 72 17.27 -29.44 7.63
N MET A 73 17.54 -30.66 8.09
CA MET A 73 17.69 -31.82 7.21
C MET A 73 16.40 -32.15 6.42
N LYS A 74 15.23 -31.97 7.03
CA LYS A 74 13.95 -32.16 6.34
C LYS A 74 13.76 -31.10 5.25
N GLU A 75 14.01 -29.84 5.55
CA GLU A 75 13.90 -28.72 4.58
C GLU A 75 14.91 -28.90 3.42
N ALA A 76 16.14 -29.34 3.72
CA ALA A 76 17.11 -29.67 2.67
C ALA A 76 16.62 -30.83 1.78
N TRP A 77 16.02 -31.85 2.38
CA TRP A 77 15.46 -32.97 1.63
C TRP A 77 14.30 -32.56 0.72
N GLU A 78 13.42 -31.70 1.22
CA GLU A 78 12.31 -31.13 0.44
C GLU A 78 12.85 -30.28 -0.72
N SER A 79 13.83 -29.40 -0.47
CA SER A 79 14.51 -28.60 -1.51
C SER A 79 15.13 -29.48 -2.60
N ILE A 80 15.81 -30.58 -2.23
CA ILE A 80 16.37 -31.55 -3.19
C ILE A 80 15.28 -32.22 -4.03
N ARG A 81 14.13 -32.57 -3.43
CA ARG A 81 13.00 -33.12 -4.18
C ARG A 81 12.40 -32.13 -5.18
N GLU A 82 12.42 -30.84 -4.85
CA GLU A 82 12.00 -29.75 -5.74
C GLU A 82 13.07 -29.37 -6.80
N LYS A 83 14.16 -30.13 -6.88
CA LYS A 83 15.32 -29.90 -7.76
C LYS A 83 16.10 -28.62 -7.46
N ASP A 84 15.98 -28.10 -6.25
CA ASP A 84 16.81 -27.01 -5.73
C ASP A 84 17.95 -27.59 -4.90
N TYR A 85 18.95 -28.17 -5.60
CA TYR A 85 20.09 -28.88 -5.00
C TYR A 85 21.04 -27.95 -4.22
N PHE A 86 21.02 -26.64 -4.51
CA PHE A 86 21.93 -25.65 -3.98
C PHE A 86 21.24 -24.69 -3.00
N SER A 87 20.31 -25.22 -2.21
CA SER A 87 19.63 -24.46 -1.16
C SER A 87 20.58 -24.13 0.00
N GLU A 88 20.24 -23.10 0.75
CA GLU A 88 20.95 -22.72 1.99
C GLU A 88 21.00 -23.87 3.01
N PHE A 89 19.91 -24.65 3.12
CA PHE A 89 19.81 -25.81 3.99
C PHE A 89 20.84 -26.89 3.62
N THR A 90 21.03 -27.12 2.32
CA THR A 90 22.03 -28.10 1.81
C THR A 90 23.44 -27.66 2.17
N LEU A 91 23.77 -26.35 2.03
CA LEU A 91 25.07 -25.82 2.40
C LEU A 91 25.35 -25.97 3.89
N MET A 92 24.35 -25.68 4.75
CA MET A 92 24.47 -25.79 6.20
C MET A 92 24.72 -27.25 6.64
N ILE A 93 24.02 -28.21 6.01
CA ILE A 93 24.24 -29.65 6.30
C ILE A 93 25.62 -30.08 5.87
N ILE A 94 26.08 -29.72 4.66
CA ILE A 94 27.44 -30.06 4.19
C ILE A 94 28.47 -29.49 5.14
N ALA A 95 28.33 -28.25 5.57
CA ALA A 95 29.28 -27.60 6.46
C ALA A 95 29.32 -28.25 7.84
N THR A 96 28.17 -28.56 8.44
CA THR A 96 28.10 -29.16 9.77
C THR A 96 28.55 -30.63 9.78
N LEU A 97 28.18 -31.41 8.76
CA LEU A 97 28.69 -32.78 8.61
C LEU A 97 30.21 -32.80 8.35
N GLY A 98 30.72 -31.82 7.58
CA GLY A 98 32.13 -31.63 7.38
C GLY A 98 32.88 -31.32 8.70
N ALA A 99 32.31 -30.45 9.56
CA ALA A 99 32.84 -30.17 10.89
C ALA A 99 32.89 -31.43 11.76
N PHE A 100 31.84 -32.26 11.74
CA PHE A 100 31.87 -33.55 12.42
C PHE A 100 32.94 -34.50 11.85
N TYR A 101 33.16 -34.52 10.53
CA TYR A 101 34.18 -35.35 9.90
C TYR A 101 35.61 -34.98 10.33
N ILE A 102 35.91 -33.67 10.46
CA ILE A 102 37.24 -33.21 10.88
C ILE A 102 37.46 -33.24 12.40
N GLY A 103 36.42 -33.60 13.19
CA GLY A 103 36.50 -33.69 14.65
C GLY A 103 36.11 -32.42 15.40
N GLU A 104 35.68 -31.35 14.68
CA GLU A 104 35.24 -30.09 15.28
C GLU A 104 33.75 -30.17 15.66
N TYR A 105 33.40 -31.14 16.51
CA TYR A 105 32.02 -31.44 16.91
C TYR A 105 31.28 -30.25 17.55
N PRO A 106 31.92 -29.49 18.50
CA PRO A 106 31.28 -28.33 19.12
C PRO A 106 30.89 -27.29 18.09
N GLU A 107 31.75 -27.06 17.10
CA GLU A 107 31.48 -26.06 16.04
C GLU A 107 30.31 -26.49 15.14
N GLY A 108 30.27 -27.78 14.75
CA GLY A 108 29.16 -28.29 13.96
C GLY A 108 27.80 -28.13 14.65
N VAL A 109 27.72 -28.39 15.97
CA VAL A 109 26.52 -28.16 16.77
C VAL A 109 26.20 -26.69 16.89
N ALA A 110 27.19 -25.85 17.14
CA ALA A 110 27.03 -24.43 17.31
C ALA A 110 26.51 -23.74 16.07
N VAL A 111 27.05 -24.06 14.90
CA VAL A 111 26.58 -23.54 13.60
C VAL A 111 25.09 -23.82 13.42
N MET A 112 24.66 -25.08 13.64
CA MET A 112 23.25 -25.46 13.47
C MET A 112 22.36 -24.81 14.52
N LEU A 113 22.84 -24.70 15.76
CA LEU A 113 22.11 -24.03 16.85
C LEU A 113 21.91 -22.54 16.57
N PHE A 114 22.98 -21.81 16.22
CA PHE A 114 22.87 -20.38 15.91
C PHE A 114 22.03 -20.12 14.65
N TYR A 115 22.12 -20.97 13.64
CA TYR A 115 21.25 -20.91 12.47
C TYR A 115 19.79 -21.05 12.89
N THR A 116 19.43 -22.07 13.68
CA THR A 116 18.06 -22.28 14.15
C THR A 116 17.55 -21.13 15.02
N VAL A 117 18.41 -20.57 15.88
CA VAL A 117 18.11 -19.37 16.68
C VAL A 117 17.83 -18.18 15.75
N GLY A 118 18.70 -17.99 14.75
CA GLY A 118 18.53 -16.94 13.73
C GLY A 118 17.19 -17.04 13.01
N GLU A 119 16.85 -18.22 12.52
CA GLU A 119 15.55 -18.50 11.85
C GLU A 119 14.34 -18.22 12.76
N LEU A 120 14.40 -18.61 14.04
CA LEU A 120 13.34 -18.31 15.01
C LEU A 120 13.15 -16.81 15.21
N PHE A 121 14.23 -16.03 15.31
CA PHE A 121 14.15 -14.57 15.43
C PHE A 121 13.63 -13.90 14.14
N GLN A 122 14.09 -14.38 12.99
CA GLN A 122 13.66 -13.90 11.68
C GLN A 122 12.17 -14.19 11.46
N GLY A 123 11.72 -15.42 11.70
CA GLY A 123 10.31 -15.81 11.59
C GLY A 123 9.41 -14.92 12.46
N LYS A 124 9.79 -14.68 13.73
CA LYS A 124 9.04 -13.79 14.62
C LYS A 124 9.01 -12.35 14.15
N ALA A 125 10.11 -11.84 13.62
CA ALA A 125 10.16 -10.47 13.10
C ALA A 125 9.25 -10.30 11.88
N VAL A 126 9.26 -11.30 10.97
CA VAL A 126 8.38 -11.35 9.80
C VAL A 126 6.91 -11.46 10.24
N ASP A 127 6.60 -12.33 11.19
CA ASP A 127 5.24 -12.48 11.72
C ASP A 127 4.76 -11.23 12.44
N LYS A 128 5.63 -10.55 13.18
CA LYS A 128 5.32 -9.27 13.82
C LYS A 128 5.06 -8.17 12.78
N ALA A 129 5.86 -8.13 11.71
CA ALA A 129 5.65 -7.18 10.62
C ALA A 129 4.34 -7.45 9.87
N LYS A 130 4.04 -8.71 9.55
CA LYS A 130 2.77 -9.13 8.95
C LYS A 130 1.59 -8.83 9.88
N ARG A 131 1.70 -9.10 11.18
CA ARG A 131 0.67 -8.77 12.17
C ARG A 131 0.46 -7.27 12.35
N ASN A 132 1.50 -6.45 12.30
CA ASN A 132 1.36 -5.01 12.36
C ASN A 132 0.58 -4.45 11.16
N ILE A 133 0.72 -5.06 9.99
CA ILE A 133 -0.10 -4.77 8.81
C ILE A 133 -1.52 -5.31 9.02
N GLY A 134 -1.67 -6.53 9.54
CA GLY A 134 -2.96 -7.13 9.89
C GLY A 134 -3.69 -6.40 11.01
N ALA A 135 -2.99 -5.91 12.03
CA ALA A 135 -3.58 -5.17 13.16
C ALA A 135 -4.12 -3.78 12.76
N LEU A 136 -3.60 -3.17 11.70
CA LEU A 136 -4.23 -2.01 11.06
C LEU A 136 -5.56 -2.38 10.40
N LEU A 137 -5.76 -3.67 10.16
CA LEU A 137 -6.87 -4.28 9.43
C LEU A 137 -7.75 -5.19 10.32
N ASP A 138 -7.29 -5.55 11.53
CA ASP A 138 -8.01 -6.37 12.53
C ASP A 138 -9.11 -5.57 13.27
N VAL A 139 -9.67 -4.63 12.53
CA VAL A 139 -10.63 -3.62 12.92
C VAL A 139 -12.06 -4.08 12.62
N ARG A 140 -12.25 -5.37 12.29
CA ARG A 140 -13.57 -5.91 11.94
C ARG A 140 -14.42 -6.14 13.17
N PRO A 141 -15.60 -5.51 13.28
CA PRO A 141 -16.57 -5.89 14.31
C PRO A 141 -17.01 -7.35 14.11
N GLU A 142 -16.93 -8.14 15.17
CA GLU A 142 -17.39 -9.55 15.16
C GLU A 142 -18.91 -9.65 15.25
N LYS A 143 -19.58 -8.58 15.72
CA LYS A 143 -21.01 -8.52 15.98
C LYS A 143 -21.58 -7.19 15.48
N ALA A 144 -22.81 -7.20 15.04
CA ALA A 144 -23.60 -6.02 14.67
C ALA A 144 -25.02 -6.13 15.24
N LEU A 145 -25.64 -5.00 15.53
CA LEU A 145 -27.04 -4.92 15.94
C LEU A 145 -27.90 -4.70 14.68
N VAL A 146 -28.77 -5.65 14.38
CA VAL A 146 -29.70 -5.60 13.23
C VAL A 146 -31.11 -5.38 13.73
N LEU A 147 -31.83 -4.48 13.11
CA LEU A 147 -33.24 -4.24 13.37
C LEU A 147 -34.10 -5.22 12.55
N ARG A 148 -34.69 -6.23 13.20
CA ARG A 148 -35.61 -7.18 12.58
C ARG A 148 -36.96 -7.18 13.31
N GLU A 149 -38.03 -6.98 12.60
CA GLU A 149 -39.38 -6.97 13.15
C GLU A 149 -39.54 -6.01 14.35
N GLY A 150 -38.84 -4.86 14.32
CA GLY A 150 -38.87 -3.86 15.39
C GLY A 150 -37.97 -4.14 16.59
N ASN A 151 -37.26 -5.29 16.63
CA ASN A 151 -36.37 -5.68 17.69
C ASN A 151 -34.90 -5.64 17.23
N LEU A 152 -34.00 -5.20 18.16
CA LEU A 152 -32.55 -5.23 17.92
C LEU A 152 -32.00 -6.62 18.24
N VAL A 153 -31.47 -7.30 17.22
CA VAL A 153 -30.86 -8.63 17.34
C VAL A 153 -29.36 -8.52 17.09
N THR A 154 -28.56 -9.12 17.96
CA THR A 154 -27.11 -9.22 17.76
C THR A 154 -26.80 -10.36 16.80
N GLU A 155 -26.20 -10.05 15.66
CA GLU A 155 -25.86 -11.04 14.63
C GLU A 155 -24.41 -10.85 14.14
N SER A 156 -23.83 -11.87 13.51
CA SER A 156 -22.56 -11.74 12.83
C SER A 156 -22.73 -10.93 11.53
N PRO A 157 -21.86 -9.95 11.23
CA PRO A 157 -21.94 -9.15 10.00
C PRO A 157 -22.00 -9.99 8.71
N LYS A 158 -21.42 -11.20 8.73
CA LYS A 158 -21.47 -12.16 7.60
C LYS A 158 -22.86 -12.67 7.26
N LYS A 159 -23.81 -12.60 8.21
CA LYS A 159 -25.17 -13.11 8.03
C LYS A 159 -26.19 -12.01 7.72
N ILE A 160 -25.75 -10.76 7.75
CA ILE A 160 -26.60 -9.60 7.47
C ILE A 160 -26.74 -9.44 5.95
N LYS A 161 -27.95 -9.21 5.50
CA LYS A 161 -28.28 -9.08 4.08
C LYS A 161 -28.35 -7.61 3.66
N VAL A 162 -28.15 -7.36 2.38
CA VAL A 162 -28.38 -6.04 1.77
C VAL A 162 -29.84 -5.64 1.95
N GLY A 163 -30.08 -4.38 2.33
CA GLY A 163 -31.39 -3.81 2.65
C GLY A 163 -31.81 -3.95 4.13
N GLU A 164 -31.07 -4.73 4.95
CA GLU A 164 -31.32 -4.76 6.40
C GLU A 164 -30.78 -3.48 7.06
N ILE A 165 -31.46 -3.03 8.13
CA ILE A 165 -31.05 -1.84 8.90
C ILE A 165 -30.21 -2.30 10.09
N ILE A 166 -29.02 -1.72 10.23
CA ILE A 166 -28.13 -1.92 11.36
C ILE A 166 -28.08 -0.68 12.24
N GLU A 167 -27.97 -0.87 13.55
CA GLU A 167 -27.82 0.20 14.53
C GLU A 167 -26.38 0.15 15.11
N ILE A 168 -25.73 1.32 15.18
CA ILE A 168 -24.35 1.46 15.61
C ILE A 168 -24.29 2.57 16.67
N LYS A 169 -23.64 2.29 17.79
CA LYS A 169 -23.52 3.23 18.91
C LYS A 169 -22.30 4.13 18.76
N ALA A 170 -22.34 5.27 19.44
CA ALA A 170 -21.17 6.14 19.54
C ALA A 170 -19.97 5.37 20.12
N GLY A 171 -18.79 5.53 19.51
CA GLY A 171 -17.56 4.79 19.80
C GLY A 171 -17.45 3.43 19.10
N GLU A 172 -18.52 2.90 18.52
CA GLU A 172 -18.48 1.64 17.78
C GLU A 172 -18.05 1.85 16.31
N ARG A 173 -17.54 0.78 15.72
CA ARG A 173 -17.15 0.74 14.32
C ARG A 173 -18.30 0.26 13.46
N VAL A 174 -18.40 0.88 12.30
CA VAL A 174 -19.35 0.47 11.26
C VAL A 174 -18.97 -0.92 10.73
N PRO A 175 -19.87 -1.91 10.86
CA PRO A 175 -19.57 -3.30 10.47
C PRO A 175 -19.71 -3.58 8.97
N LEU A 176 -20.56 -2.84 8.26
CA LEU A 176 -20.92 -3.01 6.84
C LEU A 176 -21.13 -1.66 6.17
N ASP A 177 -20.91 -1.60 4.87
CA ASP A 177 -21.22 -0.41 4.08
C ASP A 177 -22.73 -0.20 4.03
N GLY A 178 -23.17 1.04 4.12
CA GLY A 178 -24.60 1.37 4.12
C GLY A 178 -24.90 2.84 3.86
N ILE A 179 -26.19 3.14 3.70
CA ILE A 179 -26.71 4.50 3.54
C ILE A 179 -27.19 5.03 4.88
N MET A 180 -26.77 6.24 5.22
CA MET A 180 -27.15 6.93 6.44
C MET A 180 -28.65 7.22 6.49
N GLN A 181 -29.32 6.81 7.57
CA GLN A 181 -30.75 7.04 7.79
C GLN A 181 -31.03 8.24 8.70
N ASN A 182 -30.04 8.67 9.51
CA ASN A 182 -30.14 9.81 10.42
C ASN A 182 -29.78 11.12 9.68
N GLU A 183 -30.27 12.25 10.16
CA GLU A 183 -30.07 13.58 9.54
C GLU A 183 -28.59 13.93 9.33
N VAL A 184 -27.76 13.79 10.39
CA VAL A 184 -26.30 14.02 10.33
C VAL A 184 -25.63 13.31 11.50
N ALA A 185 -24.42 12.77 11.29
CA ALA A 185 -23.57 12.27 12.36
C ALA A 185 -22.09 12.45 12.02
N ALA A 186 -21.24 12.52 13.05
CA ALA A 186 -19.80 12.65 12.90
C ALA A 186 -19.11 11.28 12.96
N PHE A 187 -18.13 11.08 12.07
CA PHE A 187 -17.38 9.84 11.93
C PHE A 187 -15.87 10.11 11.95
N ASN A 188 -15.16 9.31 12.72
CA ASN A 188 -13.71 9.22 12.60
C ASN A 188 -13.36 8.23 11.47
N THR A 189 -12.75 8.75 10.42
CA THR A 189 -12.38 8.00 9.22
C THR A 189 -10.90 7.60 9.21
N ALA A 190 -10.12 7.97 10.24
CA ALA A 190 -8.67 7.81 10.28
C ALA A 190 -8.18 6.37 10.00
N ALA A 191 -8.96 5.36 10.39
CA ALA A 191 -8.62 3.96 10.14
C ALA A 191 -8.68 3.57 8.64
N LEU A 192 -9.48 4.27 7.83
CA LEU A 192 -9.67 4.02 6.40
C LEU A 192 -8.88 5.01 5.55
N THR A 193 -8.99 6.30 5.87
CA THR A 193 -8.45 7.37 5.03
C THR A 193 -7.12 7.94 5.54
N GLY A 194 -6.76 7.66 6.79
CA GLY A 194 -5.61 8.28 7.45
C GLY A 194 -5.85 9.73 7.90
N GLU A 195 -7.08 10.26 7.74
CA GLU A 195 -7.44 11.62 8.15
C GLU A 195 -7.82 11.67 9.62
N SER A 196 -7.18 12.57 10.39
CA SER A 196 -7.47 12.72 11.82
C SER A 196 -8.71 13.57 12.13
N VAL A 197 -9.23 14.32 11.14
CA VAL A 197 -10.39 15.20 11.32
C VAL A 197 -11.67 14.39 11.12
N PRO A 198 -12.63 14.42 12.08
CA PRO A 198 -13.91 13.76 11.91
C PRO A 198 -14.70 14.34 10.73
N ARG A 199 -15.33 13.45 9.94
CA ARG A 199 -16.19 13.82 8.80
C ARG A 199 -17.66 13.76 9.23
N ASN A 200 -18.42 14.79 8.92
CA ASN A 200 -19.87 14.79 9.07
C ASN A 200 -20.51 14.16 7.84
N ILE A 201 -21.36 13.16 8.06
CA ILE A 201 -22.11 12.45 7.01
C ILE A 201 -23.60 12.73 7.24
N ARG A 202 -24.31 13.08 6.16
CA ARG A 202 -25.73 13.44 6.16
C ARG A 202 -26.59 12.25 5.72
N LYS A 203 -27.90 12.37 5.98
CA LYS A 203 -28.89 11.40 5.52
C LYS A 203 -28.83 11.19 4.00
N GLY A 204 -28.86 9.93 3.59
CA GLY A 204 -28.74 9.55 2.18
C GLY A 204 -27.30 9.41 1.66
N GLU A 205 -26.30 9.82 2.44
CA GLU A 205 -24.89 9.62 2.07
C GLU A 205 -24.37 8.24 2.47
N GLU A 206 -23.35 7.77 1.75
CA GLU A 206 -22.73 6.46 2.01
C GLU A 206 -21.78 6.50 3.22
N VAL A 207 -21.94 5.52 4.10
CA VAL A 207 -21.08 5.25 5.26
C VAL A 207 -20.35 3.93 5.03
N LEU A 208 -19.03 3.93 5.15
CA LEU A 208 -18.21 2.76 4.86
C LEU A 208 -17.87 1.95 6.11
N ALA A 209 -17.79 0.63 5.94
CA ALA A 209 -17.33 -0.28 6.99
C ALA A 209 -15.93 0.10 7.47
N GLY A 210 -15.73 0.12 8.80
CA GLY A 210 -14.47 0.50 9.43
C GLY A 210 -14.41 1.93 9.98
N MET A 211 -15.31 2.84 9.57
CA MET A 211 -15.49 4.16 10.21
C MET A 211 -15.94 4.01 11.66
N ILE A 212 -15.59 4.95 12.52
CA ILE A 212 -16.03 4.97 13.92
C ILE A 212 -17.03 6.10 14.11
N VAL A 213 -18.20 5.79 14.62
CA VAL A 213 -19.20 6.80 15.01
C VAL A 213 -18.73 7.55 16.24
N THR A 214 -18.75 8.89 16.25
CA THR A 214 -18.16 9.65 17.35
C THR A 214 -19.18 10.31 18.28
N ASP A 215 -20.39 10.65 17.81
CA ASP A 215 -21.29 11.55 18.52
C ASP A 215 -22.59 10.90 19.02
N LYS A 216 -23.23 10.02 18.26
CA LYS A 216 -24.58 9.51 18.60
C LYS A 216 -24.84 8.13 18.00
N VAL A 217 -25.96 7.51 18.39
CA VAL A 217 -26.45 6.27 17.79
C VAL A 217 -26.95 6.56 16.38
N ILE A 218 -26.52 5.75 15.43
CA ILE A 218 -26.92 5.87 14.02
C ILE A 218 -27.59 4.60 13.51
N ARG A 219 -28.35 4.74 12.44
CA ARG A 219 -28.92 3.64 11.66
C ARG A 219 -28.45 3.72 10.23
N LEU A 220 -28.03 2.58 9.71
CA LEU A 220 -27.58 2.42 8.33
C LEU A 220 -28.40 1.34 7.65
N GLU A 221 -28.83 1.59 6.42
CA GLU A 221 -29.34 0.56 5.53
C GLU A 221 -28.18 -0.06 4.76
N VAL A 222 -27.98 -1.36 4.91
CA VAL A 222 -26.85 -2.08 4.34
C VAL A 222 -26.93 -2.13 2.81
N THR A 223 -25.86 -1.67 2.13
CA THR A 223 -25.79 -1.63 0.67
C THR A 223 -24.97 -2.74 0.07
N ARG A 224 -23.99 -3.27 0.81
CA ARG A 224 -23.06 -4.30 0.32
C ARG A 224 -22.92 -5.45 1.31
N PRO A 225 -22.78 -6.70 0.81
CA PRO A 225 -22.52 -7.84 1.69
C PRO A 225 -21.11 -7.76 2.31
N PHE A 226 -20.91 -8.46 3.42
CA PHE A 226 -19.68 -8.43 4.23
C PHE A 226 -18.38 -8.62 3.41
N ASP A 227 -18.38 -9.58 2.47
CA ASP A 227 -17.19 -9.91 1.68
C ASP A 227 -16.87 -8.87 0.60
N LYS A 228 -17.84 -8.00 0.27
CA LYS A 228 -17.70 -6.90 -0.70
C LYS A 228 -17.65 -5.53 -0.03
N SER A 229 -17.58 -5.45 1.30
CA SER A 229 -17.44 -4.18 2.03
C SER A 229 -16.12 -3.49 1.72
N ALA A 230 -16.07 -2.16 1.86
CA ALA A 230 -14.86 -1.36 1.66
C ALA A 230 -13.68 -1.90 2.47
N LEU A 231 -13.91 -2.26 3.73
CA LEU A 231 -12.90 -2.85 4.60
C LEU A 231 -12.43 -4.24 4.11
N ALA A 232 -13.32 -5.07 3.55
CA ALA A 232 -12.95 -6.37 2.99
C ALA A 232 -12.03 -6.23 1.79
N ARG A 233 -12.32 -5.26 0.90
CA ARG A 233 -11.48 -4.96 -0.28
C ARG A 233 -10.11 -4.41 0.09
N ILE A 234 -10.02 -3.51 1.06
CA ILE A 234 -8.73 -3.02 1.56
C ILE A 234 -7.87 -4.17 2.06
N LEU A 235 -8.47 -5.09 2.82
CA LEU A 235 -7.80 -6.29 3.32
C LEU A 235 -7.27 -7.17 2.19
N GLU A 236 -8.12 -7.44 1.20
CA GLU A 236 -7.76 -8.23 0.03
C GLU A 236 -6.63 -7.57 -0.78
N LEU A 237 -6.71 -6.27 -1.03
CA LEU A 237 -5.67 -5.52 -1.74
C LEU A 237 -4.33 -5.59 -1.02
N VAL A 238 -4.32 -5.43 0.32
CA VAL A 238 -3.08 -5.48 1.11
C VAL A 238 -2.53 -6.91 1.18
N GLN A 239 -3.38 -7.94 1.28
CA GLN A 239 -2.96 -9.34 1.25
C GLN A 239 -2.39 -9.72 -0.12
N ASN A 240 -3.08 -9.40 -1.20
CA ASN A 240 -2.65 -9.67 -2.57
C ASN A 240 -1.39 -8.89 -2.94
N ALA A 241 -1.22 -7.66 -2.40
CA ALA A 241 0.00 -6.88 -2.58
C ALA A 241 1.26 -7.60 -2.05
N ALA A 242 1.09 -8.39 -0.99
CA ALA A 242 2.17 -9.20 -0.43
C ALA A 242 2.61 -10.35 -1.36
N GLU A 243 1.74 -10.83 -2.25
CA GLU A 243 2.02 -11.93 -3.17
C GLU A 243 2.72 -11.47 -4.45
N ARG A 244 2.53 -10.21 -4.87
CA ARG A 244 3.16 -9.62 -6.06
C ARG A 244 4.58 -9.15 -5.75
N LYS A 245 5.55 -10.04 -6.04
CA LYS A 245 6.97 -9.85 -5.71
C LYS A 245 7.61 -8.70 -6.46
N ALA A 246 8.38 -7.90 -5.73
CA ALA A 246 9.15 -6.81 -6.29
C ALA A 246 10.34 -7.30 -7.16
N PRO A 247 10.81 -6.51 -8.15
CA PRO A 247 11.97 -6.86 -8.98
C PRO A 247 13.22 -7.20 -8.17
N ALA A 248 13.46 -6.52 -7.05
CA ALA A 248 14.59 -6.81 -6.16
C ALA A 248 14.47 -8.20 -5.50
N GLU A 249 13.26 -8.64 -5.14
CA GLU A 249 13.02 -9.97 -4.60
C GLU A 249 13.23 -11.07 -5.65
N LEU A 250 12.77 -10.81 -6.89
CA LEU A 250 13.03 -11.70 -8.03
C LEU A 250 14.52 -11.75 -8.39
N PHE A 251 15.23 -10.62 -8.30
CA PHE A 251 16.66 -10.54 -8.53
C PHE A 251 17.43 -11.41 -7.53
N ILE A 252 17.09 -11.37 -6.25
CA ILE A 252 17.77 -12.17 -5.23
C ILE A 252 17.57 -13.66 -5.45
N ARG A 253 16.38 -14.10 -5.83
CA ARG A 253 16.16 -15.51 -6.19
C ARG A 253 17.01 -15.96 -7.39
N LYS A 254 17.12 -15.10 -8.42
CA LYS A 254 17.98 -15.36 -9.57
C LYS A 254 19.46 -15.35 -9.17
N PHE A 255 19.84 -14.37 -8.33
CA PHE A 255 21.20 -14.25 -7.82
C PHE A 255 21.60 -15.48 -6.99
N ALA A 256 20.76 -15.92 -6.05
CA ALA A 256 21.05 -17.10 -5.24
C ALA A 256 21.28 -18.35 -6.10
N ARG A 257 20.48 -18.55 -7.14
CA ARG A 257 20.63 -19.69 -8.07
C ARG A 257 21.96 -19.72 -8.82
N VAL A 258 22.58 -18.57 -9.08
CA VAL A 258 23.89 -18.47 -9.74
C VAL A 258 25.02 -18.41 -8.71
N TYR A 259 24.81 -17.68 -7.63
CA TYR A 259 25.81 -17.44 -6.60
C TYR A 259 26.18 -18.73 -5.85
N THR A 260 25.22 -19.55 -5.45
CA THR A 260 25.47 -20.74 -4.64
C THR A 260 26.35 -21.78 -5.35
N PRO A 261 26.13 -22.15 -6.63
CA PRO A 261 27.08 -23.00 -7.34
C PRO A 261 28.51 -22.42 -7.43
N ILE A 262 28.62 -21.10 -7.64
CA ILE A 262 29.95 -20.44 -7.70
C ILE A 262 30.68 -20.58 -6.35
N VAL A 263 29.96 -20.38 -5.25
CA VAL A 263 30.50 -20.53 -3.90
C VAL A 263 30.99 -21.95 -3.66
N ILE A 264 30.23 -22.97 -4.06
CA ILE A 264 30.63 -24.37 -3.92
C ILE A 264 31.91 -24.65 -4.71
N ILE A 265 31.97 -24.17 -5.97
CA ILE A 265 33.19 -24.30 -6.78
C ILE A 265 34.37 -23.64 -6.12
N LEU A 266 34.22 -22.43 -5.57
CA LEU A 266 35.27 -21.72 -4.85
C LEU A 266 35.70 -22.48 -3.58
N ALA A 267 34.75 -23.04 -2.81
CA ALA A 267 35.06 -23.87 -1.64
C ALA A 267 35.89 -25.11 -2.02
N VAL A 268 35.54 -25.77 -3.12
CA VAL A 268 36.34 -26.90 -3.66
C VAL A 268 37.74 -26.42 -4.08
N LEU A 269 37.84 -25.27 -4.73
CA LEU A 269 39.13 -24.70 -5.13
C LEU A 269 40.01 -24.31 -3.92
N ILE A 270 39.43 -23.89 -2.79
CA ILE A 270 40.14 -23.63 -1.53
C ILE A 270 40.88 -24.89 -1.05
N VAL A 271 40.29 -26.08 -1.27
CA VAL A 271 40.96 -27.35 -0.89
C VAL A 271 41.91 -27.82 -1.98
N LEU A 272 41.51 -27.76 -3.25
CA LEU A 272 42.28 -28.32 -4.36
C LEU A 272 43.52 -27.49 -4.73
N SER A 273 43.46 -26.15 -4.66
CA SER A 273 44.58 -25.30 -5.07
C SER A 273 45.82 -25.47 -4.21
N PRO A 274 45.73 -25.56 -2.85
CA PRO A 274 46.90 -25.85 -2.01
C PRO A 274 47.40 -27.29 -2.19
N LEU A 275 46.52 -28.23 -2.45
CA LEU A 275 46.90 -29.60 -2.78
C LEU A 275 47.77 -29.64 -4.05
N VAL A 276 47.33 -28.99 -5.13
CA VAL A 276 48.11 -28.89 -6.36
C VAL A 276 49.43 -28.14 -6.14
N TYR A 277 49.39 -27.05 -5.35
CA TYR A 277 50.58 -26.28 -5.02
C TYR A 277 51.60 -27.12 -4.22
N SER A 278 51.17 -28.00 -3.31
CA SER A 278 52.06 -28.91 -2.55
C SER A 278 52.76 -29.94 -3.43
N LEU A 279 52.13 -30.33 -4.56
CA LEU A 279 52.78 -31.24 -5.54
C LEU A 279 53.90 -30.54 -6.34
N ILE A 280 53.81 -29.22 -6.49
CA ILE A 280 54.78 -28.40 -7.23
C ILE A 280 55.89 -27.90 -6.28
N ASN A 281 55.56 -27.58 -5.03
CA ASN A 281 56.50 -27.03 -4.04
C ASN A 281 56.58 -27.95 -2.82
N PRO A 282 57.60 -28.83 -2.71
CA PRO A 282 57.76 -29.77 -1.58
C PRO A 282 57.98 -29.09 -0.21
N ALA A 283 58.33 -27.81 -0.17
CA ALA A 283 58.47 -27.06 1.07
C ALA A 283 57.12 -26.65 1.69
N PHE A 284 56.00 -26.75 0.93
CA PHE A 284 54.67 -26.44 1.41
C PHE A 284 54.01 -27.72 1.94
N VAL A 285 53.72 -27.73 3.24
CA VAL A 285 53.03 -28.86 3.89
C VAL A 285 51.53 -28.68 3.74
N PHE A 286 50.87 -29.55 2.98
CA PHE A 286 49.42 -29.60 2.82
C PHE A 286 48.78 -30.45 3.93
N THR A 287 47.90 -29.84 4.74
CA THR A 287 47.06 -30.52 5.72
C THR A 287 45.60 -30.51 5.24
N PHE A 288 45.06 -31.66 4.86
CA PHE A 288 43.72 -31.76 4.30
C PHE A 288 42.67 -31.18 5.25
N ASN A 289 42.74 -31.48 6.56
CA ASN A 289 41.75 -31.02 7.54
C ASN A 289 41.74 -29.50 7.68
N ASP A 290 42.90 -28.82 7.66
CA ASP A 290 42.95 -27.35 7.77
C ASP A 290 42.33 -26.66 6.55
N TRP A 291 42.60 -27.16 5.35
CA TRP A 291 42.04 -26.59 4.13
C TRP A 291 40.59 -26.95 3.95
N LEU A 292 40.17 -28.14 4.39
CA LEU A 292 38.75 -28.49 4.45
C LEU A 292 37.99 -27.60 5.45
N TYR A 293 38.57 -27.36 6.64
CA TYR A 293 37.99 -26.44 7.62
C TYR A 293 37.77 -25.03 7.03
N ARG A 294 38.76 -24.45 6.36
CA ARG A 294 38.64 -23.16 5.68
C ARG A 294 37.56 -23.16 4.61
N ALA A 295 37.42 -24.23 3.85
CA ALA A 295 36.34 -24.37 2.85
C ALA A 295 34.97 -24.47 3.52
N LEU A 296 34.83 -25.14 4.65
CA LEU A 296 33.60 -25.22 5.42
C LEU A 296 33.21 -23.87 6.01
N VAL A 297 34.17 -23.13 6.59
CA VAL A 297 33.95 -21.74 7.04
C VAL A 297 33.48 -20.86 5.89
N PHE A 298 34.15 -20.96 4.73
CA PHE A 298 33.76 -20.23 3.52
C PHE A 298 32.31 -20.55 3.06
N LEU A 299 31.90 -21.83 3.12
CA LEU A 299 30.52 -22.25 2.77
C LEU A 299 29.48 -21.66 3.73
N VAL A 300 29.74 -21.70 5.03
CA VAL A 300 28.81 -21.15 6.05
C VAL A 300 28.61 -19.65 5.87
N ILE A 301 29.70 -18.89 5.69
CA ILE A 301 29.63 -17.44 5.47
C ILE A 301 28.83 -17.09 4.20
N SER A 302 28.85 -17.96 3.22
CA SER A 302 28.29 -17.67 1.89
C SER A 302 26.76 -17.69 1.84
N CYS A 303 26.03 -18.12 2.91
CA CYS A 303 24.57 -18.08 2.92
C CYS A 303 24.02 -16.64 2.80
N PRO A 304 23.17 -16.27 1.82
CA PRO A 304 22.64 -14.91 1.69
C PRO A 304 21.42 -14.64 2.60
N CYS A 305 21.34 -15.29 3.81
CA CYS A 305 20.17 -15.31 4.69
C CYS A 305 19.62 -13.90 5.03
N ALA A 306 20.50 -12.96 5.35
CA ALA A 306 20.14 -11.58 5.67
C ALA A 306 19.40 -10.87 4.52
N LEU A 307 19.76 -11.15 3.27
CA LEU A 307 19.15 -10.55 2.08
C LEU A 307 17.79 -11.15 1.77
N VAL A 308 17.68 -12.48 1.88
CA VAL A 308 16.44 -13.23 1.58
C VAL A 308 15.29 -12.77 2.47
N VAL A 309 15.57 -12.42 3.74
CA VAL A 309 14.55 -12.00 4.71
C VAL A 309 14.33 -10.49 4.72
N SER A 310 15.41 -9.69 4.68
CA SER A 310 15.29 -8.24 4.89
C SER A 310 14.62 -7.50 3.74
N ILE A 311 14.70 -8.00 2.51
CA ILE A 311 14.13 -7.32 1.34
C ILE A 311 12.62 -7.46 1.28
N PRO A 312 12.01 -8.67 1.35
CA PRO A 312 10.57 -8.78 1.48
C PRO A 312 10.03 -7.98 2.67
N LEU A 313 10.71 -8.06 3.82
CA LEU A 313 10.31 -7.31 5.01
C LEU A 313 10.33 -5.78 4.79
N GLY A 314 11.29 -5.28 4.01
CA GLY A 314 11.36 -3.89 3.60
C GLY A 314 10.15 -3.48 2.76
N TYR A 315 9.76 -4.27 1.77
CA TYR A 315 8.57 -4.02 0.96
C TYR A 315 7.29 -4.11 1.79
N PHE A 316 7.15 -5.12 2.64
CA PHE A 316 6.02 -5.21 3.58
C PHE A 316 5.95 -3.99 4.50
N GLY A 317 7.09 -3.54 5.02
CA GLY A 317 7.18 -2.33 5.83
C GLY A 317 6.71 -1.07 5.08
N GLY A 318 7.10 -0.93 3.81
CA GLY A 318 6.72 0.17 2.92
C GLY A 318 5.23 0.16 2.58
N ILE A 319 4.69 -1.00 2.16
CA ILE A 319 3.27 -1.16 1.85
C ILE A 319 2.41 -0.87 3.10
N GLY A 320 2.79 -1.41 4.26
CA GLY A 320 2.07 -1.17 5.50
C GLY A 320 2.14 0.29 5.98
N ALA A 321 3.24 0.99 5.72
CA ALA A 321 3.37 2.41 6.03
C ALA A 321 2.54 3.28 5.06
N ALA A 322 2.50 2.96 3.77
CA ALA A 322 1.66 3.61 2.77
C ALA A 322 0.17 3.44 3.10
N SER A 323 -0.25 2.23 3.48
CA SER A 323 -1.64 1.94 3.85
C SER A 323 -2.14 2.81 5.02
N ARG A 324 -1.28 3.12 6.01
CA ARG A 324 -1.63 4.05 7.10
C ARG A 324 -1.86 5.48 6.65
N LEU A 325 -1.28 5.87 5.53
CA LEU A 325 -1.48 7.18 4.90
C LEU A 325 -2.69 7.19 3.95
N GLY A 326 -3.47 6.10 3.89
CA GLY A 326 -4.55 5.95 2.93
C GLY A 326 -4.08 5.69 1.50
N ILE A 327 -2.87 5.14 1.32
CA ILE A 327 -2.28 4.83 0.02
C ILE A 327 -2.10 3.32 -0.09
N LEU A 328 -2.84 2.67 -0.98
CA LEU A 328 -2.80 1.23 -1.18
C LEU A 328 -2.00 0.88 -2.43
N PHE A 329 -0.89 0.18 -2.26
CA PHE A 329 -0.14 -0.42 -3.36
C PHE A 329 -0.61 -1.84 -3.60
N LYS A 330 -0.90 -2.21 -4.84
CA LYS A 330 -1.30 -3.58 -5.22
C LYS A 330 -0.12 -4.57 -5.33
N GLY A 331 1.09 -4.12 -5.04
CA GLY A 331 2.27 -4.98 -5.07
C GLY A 331 3.57 -4.27 -4.74
N GLY A 332 4.56 -5.02 -4.25
CA GLY A 332 5.92 -4.50 -4.04
C GLY A 332 6.60 -4.04 -5.33
N ASN A 333 6.23 -4.64 -6.49
CA ASN A 333 6.67 -4.21 -7.81
C ASN A 333 6.23 -2.76 -8.13
N TYR A 334 5.03 -2.35 -7.73
CA TYR A 334 4.54 -0.99 -7.94
C TYR A 334 5.16 0.01 -6.97
N LEU A 335 5.47 -0.45 -5.74
CA LEU A 335 6.24 0.35 -4.78
C LEU A 335 7.67 0.62 -5.28
N ASP A 336 8.29 -0.29 -6.04
CA ASP A 336 9.57 -0.05 -6.70
C ASP A 336 9.39 0.82 -7.97
N ALA A 337 8.38 0.53 -8.80
CA ALA A 337 8.12 1.25 -10.04
C ALA A 337 7.89 2.75 -9.80
N ILE A 338 7.13 3.11 -8.76
CA ILE A 338 6.82 4.51 -8.44
C ILE A 338 8.07 5.34 -8.10
N THR A 339 9.15 4.69 -7.67
CA THR A 339 10.42 5.38 -7.39
C THR A 339 11.13 5.91 -8.62
N LYS A 340 10.80 5.36 -9.78
CA LYS A 340 11.43 5.65 -11.07
C LYS A 340 10.64 6.68 -11.89
N ILE A 341 9.45 7.05 -11.42
CA ILE A 341 8.57 8.01 -12.09
C ILE A 341 9.27 9.37 -12.23
N ASN A 342 9.25 9.91 -13.44
CA ASN A 342 9.76 11.24 -13.81
C ASN A 342 8.70 12.10 -14.50
N THR A 343 7.58 11.51 -14.89
CA THR A 343 6.45 12.16 -15.56
C THR A 343 5.17 11.81 -14.83
N VAL A 344 4.37 12.81 -14.44
CA VAL A 344 3.06 12.62 -13.83
C VAL A 344 2.00 13.29 -14.70
N VAL A 345 1.02 12.51 -15.12
CA VAL A 345 -0.10 12.95 -15.93
C VAL A 345 -1.37 12.87 -15.10
N PHE A 346 -2.03 13.99 -14.92
CA PHE A 346 -3.30 14.06 -14.18
C PHE A 346 -4.49 14.15 -15.13
N ASP A 347 -5.54 13.41 -14.84
CA ASP A 347 -6.87 13.82 -15.27
C ASP A 347 -7.28 15.10 -14.52
N LYS A 348 -8.13 15.93 -15.11
CA LYS A 348 -8.63 17.14 -14.47
C LYS A 348 -9.81 16.86 -13.53
N THR A 349 -10.88 16.32 -14.10
CA THR A 349 -12.19 16.23 -13.44
C THR A 349 -12.23 15.08 -12.42
N GLY A 350 -12.66 15.36 -11.19
CA GLY A 350 -12.67 14.36 -10.12
C GLY A 350 -11.29 14.03 -9.55
N THR A 351 -10.19 14.47 -10.19
CA THR A 351 -8.81 14.20 -9.78
C THR A 351 -8.12 15.42 -9.17
N LEU A 352 -7.96 16.50 -9.92
CA LEU A 352 -7.46 17.79 -9.42
C LEU A 352 -8.61 18.71 -8.99
N THR A 353 -9.83 18.40 -9.43
CA THR A 353 -11.05 19.09 -9.07
C THR A 353 -11.99 18.16 -8.31
N LYS A 354 -13.00 18.75 -7.66
CA LYS A 354 -14.00 18.00 -6.87
C LYS A 354 -15.03 17.27 -7.75
N GLY A 355 -15.07 17.55 -9.06
CA GLY A 355 -16.10 17.03 -9.97
C GLY A 355 -17.49 17.65 -9.72
N THR A 356 -17.54 18.72 -8.94
CA THR A 356 -18.75 19.48 -8.63
C THR A 356 -18.56 20.91 -9.02
N PHE A 357 -19.62 21.54 -9.57
CA PHE A 357 -19.59 22.96 -9.86
C PHE A 357 -19.66 23.78 -8.57
N ASP A 358 -18.87 24.86 -8.50
CA ASP A 358 -18.98 25.89 -7.47
C ASP A 358 -19.13 27.25 -8.13
N VAL A 359 -19.88 28.14 -7.48
CA VAL A 359 -20.03 29.53 -7.92
C VAL A 359 -18.74 30.29 -7.58
N GLN A 360 -18.01 30.72 -8.61
CA GLN A 360 -16.74 31.43 -8.48
C GLN A 360 -16.91 32.94 -8.39
N ALA A 361 -17.93 33.47 -9.07
CA ALA A 361 -18.24 34.89 -9.07
C ALA A 361 -19.74 35.13 -9.32
N CYS A 362 -20.24 36.19 -8.72
CA CYS A 362 -21.57 36.74 -8.96
C CYS A 362 -21.40 38.14 -9.52
N LYS A 363 -22.05 38.46 -10.62
CA LYS A 363 -22.09 39.82 -11.18
C LYS A 363 -23.50 40.22 -11.48
N SER A 364 -24.03 41.16 -10.72
CA SER A 364 -25.32 41.78 -10.94
C SER A 364 -25.25 42.89 -12.01
N ALA A 365 -26.39 43.16 -12.63
CA ALA A 365 -26.56 44.23 -13.59
C ALA A 365 -27.81 45.06 -13.23
N GLY A 366 -27.73 46.38 -13.50
CA GLY A 366 -28.82 47.31 -13.14
C GLY A 366 -28.87 47.58 -11.62
N ASP A 367 -30.09 47.68 -11.09
CA ASP A 367 -30.37 48.07 -9.71
C ASP A 367 -30.47 46.84 -8.76
N ILE A 368 -30.23 45.64 -9.26
CA ILE A 368 -30.33 44.39 -8.49
C ILE A 368 -29.02 44.13 -7.73
N SER A 369 -29.11 43.85 -6.43
CA SER A 369 -27.94 43.46 -5.64
C SER A 369 -27.46 42.05 -5.99
N GLU A 370 -26.19 41.71 -5.70
CA GLU A 370 -25.66 40.38 -5.93
C GLU A 370 -26.41 39.31 -5.09
N GLU A 371 -26.80 39.68 -3.86
CA GLU A 371 -27.58 38.79 -2.98
C GLU A 371 -28.97 38.50 -3.55
N GLU A 372 -29.65 39.52 -4.09
CA GLU A 372 -30.94 39.36 -4.73
C GLU A 372 -30.85 38.55 -6.03
N LEU A 373 -29.78 38.74 -6.82
CA LEU A 373 -29.51 37.93 -8.00
C LEU A 373 -29.33 36.45 -7.63
N VAL A 374 -28.53 36.14 -6.61
CA VAL A 374 -28.31 34.77 -6.11
C VAL A 374 -29.63 34.18 -5.61
N LYS A 375 -30.43 34.97 -4.85
CA LYS A 375 -31.73 34.56 -4.35
C LYS A 375 -32.68 34.15 -5.48
N LEU A 376 -32.80 34.95 -6.53
CA LEU A 376 -33.63 34.67 -7.68
C LEU A 376 -33.18 33.42 -8.43
N ILE A 377 -31.90 33.32 -8.76
CA ILE A 377 -31.37 32.17 -9.49
C ILE A 377 -31.53 30.90 -8.66
N ALA A 378 -31.17 30.88 -7.37
CA ALA A 378 -31.29 29.72 -6.49
C ALA A 378 -32.73 29.29 -6.28
N SER A 379 -33.70 30.25 -6.27
CA SER A 379 -35.13 29.93 -6.15
C SER A 379 -35.64 29.22 -7.39
N VAL A 380 -35.31 29.69 -8.59
CA VAL A 380 -35.70 29.07 -9.86
C VAL A 380 -35.01 27.71 -10.06
N GLU A 381 -33.74 27.59 -9.71
CA GLU A 381 -32.95 26.35 -9.84
C GLU A 381 -33.32 25.30 -8.78
N SER A 382 -34.03 25.65 -7.71
CA SER A 382 -34.42 24.71 -6.64
C SER A 382 -35.27 23.53 -7.14
N ASP A 383 -35.98 23.69 -8.22
CA ASP A 383 -36.80 22.66 -8.83
C ASP A 383 -36.03 21.78 -9.83
N SER A 384 -34.77 22.09 -10.11
CA SER A 384 -33.94 21.38 -11.07
C SER A 384 -33.03 20.35 -10.39
N THR A 385 -32.89 19.18 -11.02
CA THR A 385 -31.95 18.13 -10.59
C THR A 385 -30.57 18.28 -11.23
N HIS A 386 -30.36 19.30 -12.05
CA HIS A 386 -29.11 19.51 -12.76
C HIS A 386 -27.93 19.82 -11.79
N PRO A 387 -26.69 19.33 -12.04
CA PRO A 387 -25.53 19.59 -11.15
C PRO A 387 -25.26 21.09 -10.95
N ILE A 388 -25.48 21.92 -11.96
CA ILE A 388 -25.31 23.38 -11.89
C ILE A 388 -26.35 23.97 -10.91
N ALA A 389 -27.59 23.50 -10.97
CA ALA A 389 -28.67 23.93 -10.07
C ALA A 389 -28.31 23.64 -8.60
N LYS A 390 -27.87 22.43 -8.32
CA LYS A 390 -27.39 22.06 -6.98
C LYS A 390 -26.28 22.98 -6.48
N ALA A 391 -25.30 23.31 -7.33
CA ALA A 391 -24.21 24.21 -6.97
C ALA A 391 -24.71 25.61 -6.59
N VAL A 392 -25.65 26.16 -7.34
CA VAL A 392 -26.24 27.46 -7.06
C VAL A 392 -27.06 27.44 -5.76
N VAL A 393 -27.88 26.41 -5.56
CA VAL A 393 -28.65 26.24 -4.33
C VAL A 393 -27.76 26.13 -3.10
N ASN A 394 -26.72 25.31 -3.15
CA ASN A 394 -25.73 25.17 -2.06
C ASN A 394 -25.04 26.51 -1.78
N TYR A 395 -24.66 27.26 -2.81
CA TYR A 395 -24.02 28.57 -2.66
C TYR A 395 -24.92 29.58 -1.94
N ALA A 396 -26.25 29.55 -2.21
CA ALA A 396 -27.22 30.38 -1.50
C ALA A 396 -27.39 29.93 -0.03
N GLU A 397 -27.47 28.62 0.23
CA GLU A 397 -27.60 28.07 1.58
C GLU A 397 -26.35 28.38 2.46
N GLU A 398 -25.15 28.27 1.93
CA GLU A 398 -23.90 28.61 2.65
C GLU A 398 -23.84 30.09 3.07
N ARG A 399 -24.52 30.97 2.33
CA ARG A 399 -24.61 32.42 2.61
C ARG A 399 -25.87 32.82 3.39
N ASN A 400 -26.67 31.80 3.80
CA ASN A 400 -27.95 32.02 4.49
C ASN A 400 -28.93 32.91 3.69
N ILE A 401 -28.92 32.81 2.36
CA ILE A 401 -29.85 33.54 1.47
C ILE A 401 -31.11 32.72 1.39
N GLU A 402 -32.20 33.27 1.93
CA GLU A 402 -33.51 32.61 1.90
C GLU A 402 -34.11 32.62 0.49
N ARG A 403 -34.56 31.47 0.03
CA ARG A 403 -35.22 31.30 -1.26
C ARG A 403 -36.67 31.78 -1.20
N VAL A 404 -37.20 32.27 -2.31
CA VAL A 404 -38.59 32.65 -2.48
C VAL A 404 -39.37 31.56 -3.18
N THR A 405 -40.70 31.55 -2.97
CA THR A 405 -41.60 30.60 -3.63
C THR A 405 -41.68 30.92 -5.13
N VAL A 406 -41.55 29.91 -5.96
CA VAL A 406 -41.60 29.99 -7.43
C VAL A 406 -42.87 29.36 -7.92
N ALA A 407 -43.48 29.92 -8.98
CA ALA A 407 -44.64 29.35 -9.63
C ALA A 407 -44.37 29.19 -11.13
N ASP A 408 -45.18 28.33 -11.77
CA ASP A 408 -45.19 28.13 -13.23
C ASP A 408 -43.83 27.80 -13.85
N THR A 409 -43.01 26.97 -13.17
CA THR A 409 -41.69 26.59 -13.67
C THR A 409 -41.79 25.78 -14.96
N LYS A 410 -41.09 26.23 -16.01
CA LYS A 410 -40.96 25.58 -17.32
C LYS A 410 -39.50 25.36 -17.67
N GLU A 411 -39.17 24.14 -18.03
CA GLU A 411 -37.82 23.78 -18.49
C GLU A 411 -37.74 23.89 -20.03
N TYR A 412 -36.72 24.57 -20.51
CA TYR A 412 -36.29 24.60 -21.92
C TYR A 412 -35.03 23.77 -22.08
N ALA A 413 -35.17 22.54 -22.53
CA ALA A 413 -34.09 21.58 -22.64
C ALA A 413 -32.84 22.16 -23.36
N GLY A 414 -31.72 22.18 -22.69
CA GLY A 414 -30.45 22.72 -23.19
C GLY A 414 -30.32 24.26 -23.18
N PHE A 415 -31.30 24.98 -22.65
CA PHE A 415 -31.32 26.45 -22.55
C PHE A 415 -31.36 26.93 -21.09
N GLY A 416 -32.26 26.37 -20.27
CA GLY A 416 -32.50 26.78 -18.89
C GLY A 416 -33.97 26.71 -18.48
N LEU A 417 -34.32 27.51 -17.46
CA LEU A 417 -35.60 27.54 -16.80
C LEU A 417 -36.27 28.90 -16.94
N GLU A 418 -37.61 28.89 -17.05
CA GLU A 418 -38.50 30.04 -16.89
C GLU A 418 -39.38 29.79 -15.68
N ALA A 419 -39.53 30.75 -14.80
CA ALA A 419 -40.44 30.66 -13.66
C ALA A 419 -40.96 32.04 -13.28
N THR A 420 -42.04 32.07 -12.50
CA THR A 420 -42.63 33.31 -11.99
C THR A 420 -42.29 33.50 -10.52
N VAL A 421 -41.67 34.65 -10.20
CA VAL A 421 -41.31 35.05 -8.84
C VAL A 421 -42.07 36.36 -8.55
N ASP A 422 -42.88 36.39 -7.51
CA ASP A 422 -43.72 37.54 -7.13
C ASP A 422 -44.51 38.16 -8.30
N GLY A 423 -45.02 37.30 -9.22
CA GLY A 423 -45.78 37.73 -10.40
C GLY A 423 -44.94 38.23 -11.57
N ILE A 424 -43.59 38.21 -11.46
CA ILE A 424 -42.67 38.65 -12.50
C ILE A 424 -42.01 37.42 -13.13
N PRO A 425 -41.98 37.27 -14.47
CA PRO A 425 -41.25 36.18 -15.11
C PRO A 425 -39.74 36.33 -14.93
N VAL A 426 -39.08 35.25 -14.50
CA VAL A 426 -37.64 35.15 -14.31
C VAL A 426 -37.11 34.03 -15.19
N LEU A 427 -36.09 34.34 -15.99
CA LEU A 427 -35.38 33.39 -16.84
C LEU A 427 -34.00 33.13 -16.25
N VAL A 428 -33.68 31.85 -16.08
CA VAL A 428 -32.36 31.39 -15.57
C VAL A 428 -31.79 30.31 -16.51
N GLY A 429 -30.59 30.50 -17.04
CA GLY A 429 -29.99 29.55 -17.96
C GLY A 429 -28.77 30.09 -18.67
N ASN A 430 -28.53 29.66 -19.90
CA ASN A 430 -27.39 30.13 -20.72
C ASN A 430 -27.82 31.35 -21.60
N CYS A 431 -26.82 31.99 -22.23
CA CYS A 431 -27.09 33.15 -23.10
C CYS A 431 -28.06 32.87 -24.26
N ARG A 432 -28.15 31.59 -24.70
CA ARG A 432 -29.10 31.22 -25.78
C ARG A 432 -30.54 31.32 -25.32
N LEU A 433 -30.81 31.10 -24.01
CA LEU A 433 -32.16 31.31 -23.44
C LEU A 433 -32.58 32.75 -23.59
N LEU A 434 -31.72 33.71 -23.19
CA LEU A 434 -32.02 35.13 -23.31
C LEU A 434 -32.22 35.56 -24.77
N SER A 435 -31.36 35.03 -25.68
CA SER A 435 -31.55 35.27 -27.12
C SER A 435 -32.89 34.75 -27.66
N LYS A 436 -33.37 33.63 -27.15
CA LYS A 436 -34.67 33.04 -27.56
C LYS A 436 -35.85 33.91 -27.15
N PHE A 437 -35.71 34.67 -26.08
CA PHE A 437 -36.73 35.60 -25.56
C PHE A 437 -36.43 37.06 -25.95
N ASP A 438 -35.57 37.29 -26.93
CA ASP A 438 -35.17 38.62 -27.44
C ASP A 438 -34.68 39.60 -26.36
N ILE A 439 -34.04 39.08 -25.30
CA ILE A 439 -33.48 39.87 -24.21
C ILE A 439 -32.04 40.23 -24.54
N SER A 440 -31.75 41.56 -24.57
CA SER A 440 -30.39 42.07 -24.77
C SER A 440 -29.49 41.80 -23.56
N PHE A 441 -28.30 41.32 -23.81
CA PHE A 441 -27.23 41.10 -22.81
C PHE A 441 -25.85 41.52 -23.34
N PRO A 442 -24.86 41.79 -22.45
CA PRO A 442 -23.51 42.16 -22.86
C PRO A 442 -22.86 41.11 -23.73
N GLN A 443 -22.35 41.46 -24.90
CA GLN A 443 -21.68 40.55 -25.84
C GLN A 443 -20.41 39.93 -25.27
N GLU A 444 -19.82 40.54 -24.24
CA GLU A 444 -18.67 40.02 -23.51
C GLU A 444 -18.93 38.66 -22.84
N LEU A 445 -20.17 38.38 -22.48
CA LEU A 445 -20.56 37.08 -21.87
C LEU A 445 -20.31 35.93 -22.81
N LEU A 446 -20.39 36.11 -24.12
CA LEU A 446 -20.10 35.07 -25.11
C LEU A 446 -18.61 34.70 -25.20
N LYS A 447 -17.73 35.54 -24.65
CA LYS A 447 -16.28 35.35 -24.62
C LYS A 447 -15.84 34.62 -23.35
N ILE A 448 -16.72 34.48 -22.35
CA ILE A 448 -16.43 33.75 -21.11
C ILE A 448 -16.32 32.28 -21.44
N THR A 449 -15.19 31.69 -21.09
CA THR A 449 -14.89 30.28 -21.36
C THR A 449 -15.48 29.35 -20.32
N ASP A 450 -15.64 29.84 -19.09
CA ASP A 450 -16.22 29.06 -17.99
C ASP A 450 -17.77 28.96 -18.12
N THR A 451 -18.37 28.06 -17.36
CA THR A 451 -19.84 27.92 -17.36
C THR A 451 -20.49 29.12 -16.70
N ILE A 452 -21.40 29.78 -17.39
CA ILE A 452 -22.17 30.89 -16.83
C ILE A 452 -23.66 30.52 -16.76
N VAL A 453 -24.32 30.95 -15.68
CA VAL A 453 -25.77 30.97 -15.53
C VAL A 453 -26.20 32.40 -15.52
N VAL A 454 -26.89 32.82 -16.58
CA VAL A 454 -27.43 34.17 -16.72
C VAL A 454 -28.86 34.25 -16.20
N CYS A 455 -29.22 35.40 -15.65
CA CYS A 455 -30.53 35.69 -15.15
C CYS A 455 -31.13 36.90 -15.86
N ALA A 456 -32.43 36.81 -16.15
CA ALA A 456 -33.20 37.97 -16.57
C ALA A 456 -34.51 38.05 -15.78
N VAL A 457 -34.91 39.26 -15.41
CA VAL A 457 -36.14 39.56 -14.66
C VAL A 457 -37.05 40.39 -15.54
N GLY A 458 -38.22 39.88 -15.83
CA GLY A 458 -39.06 40.42 -16.89
C GLY A 458 -38.33 40.41 -18.25
N ASN A 459 -38.27 41.53 -18.91
CA ASN A 459 -37.53 41.66 -20.18
C ASN A 459 -36.15 42.33 -20.05
N ARG A 460 -35.53 42.25 -18.87
CA ARG A 460 -34.22 42.92 -18.61
C ARG A 460 -33.19 41.91 -18.09
N TYR A 461 -31.99 41.97 -18.63
CA TYR A 461 -30.87 41.25 -18.13
C TYR A 461 -30.51 41.73 -16.70
N ALA A 462 -30.41 40.78 -15.75
CA ALA A 462 -30.24 41.02 -14.32
C ALA A 462 -28.82 40.70 -13.83
N GLY A 463 -28.08 39.85 -14.55
CA GLY A 463 -26.72 39.48 -14.15
C GLY A 463 -26.39 38.01 -14.47
N TYR A 464 -25.28 37.53 -13.95
CA TYR A 464 -24.83 36.14 -14.13
C TYR A 464 -24.05 35.62 -12.94
N LEU A 465 -24.07 34.30 -12.80
CA LEU A 465 -23.17 33.53 -11.97
C LEU A 465 -22.12 32.85 -12.85
N LEU A 466 -20.86 32.91 -12.43
CA LEU A 466 -19.76 32.16 -13.03
C LEU A 466 -19.55 30.89 -12.23
N LEU A 467 -19.66 29.75 -12.89
CA LEU A 467 -19.44 28.43 -12.28
C LEU A 467 -18.24 27.76 -12.92
N ALA A 468 -17.41 27.17 -12.08
CA ALA A 468 -16.31 26.31 -12.52
C ALA A 468 -16.26 25.06 -11.65
N ASP A 469 -15.66 24.01 -12.18
CA ASP A 469 -15.35 22.82 -11.39
C ASP A 469 -14.37 23.18 -10.27
N ALA A 470 -14.77 22.93 -9.03
CA ALA A 470 -14.02 23.36 -7.85
C ALA A 470 -12.64 22.70 -7.76
N LEU A 471 -11.60 23.49 -7.62
CA LEU A 471 -10.26 22.99 -7.36
C LEU A 471 -10.20 22.31 -5.98
N LYS A 472 -9.58 21.13 -5.88
CA LYS A 472 -9.29 20.54 -4.57
C LYS A 472 -8.28 21.41 -3.82
N GLU A 473 -8.48 21.56 -2.52
CA GLU A 473 -7.71 22.46 -1.66
C GLU A 473 -6.20 22.18 -1.67
N ASP A 474 -5.84 20.91 -1.81
CA ASP A 474 -4.46 20.44 -1.81
C ASP A 474 -3.86 20.23 -3.23
N ALA A 475 -4.60 20.52 -4.30
CA ALA A 475 -4.12 20.32 -5.68
C ALA A 475 -2.85 21.12 -5.97
N LYS A 476 -2.79 22.39 -5.56
CA LYS A 476 -1.57 23.21 -5.69
C LYS A 476 -0.41 22.64 -4.88
N VAL A 477 -0.68 22.20 -3.65
CA VAL A 477 0.31 21.58 -2.76
C VAL A 477 0.85 20.28 -3.37
N ALA A 478 -0.01 19.50 -4.05
CA ALA A 478 0.39 18.29 -4.76
C ALA A 478 1.44 18.59 -5.84
N ILE A 479 1.19 19.60 -6.69
CA ILE A 479 2.10 19.99 -7.76
C ILE A 479 3.43 20.50 -7.19
N ASP A 480 3.40 21.36 -6.17
CA ASP A 480 4.61 21.90 -5.55
C ASP A 480 5.45 20.80 -4.89
N ARG A 481 4.80 19.82 -4.22
CA ARG A 481 5.49 18.65 -3.64
C ARG A 481 6.09 17.72 -4.70
N LEU A 482 5.44 17.54 -5.85
CA LEU A 482 5.98 16.75 -6.97
C LEU A 482 7.23 17.42 -7.56
N LYS A 483 7.19 18.74 -7.77
CA LYS A 483 8.36 19.53 -8.21
C LYS A 483 9.52 19.42 -7.22
N ALA A 484 9.24 19.46 -5.91
CA ALA A 484 10.24 19.27 -4.86
C ALA A 484 10.87 17.87 -4.86
N LEU A 485 10.21 16.87 -5.47
CA LEU A 485 10.74 15.52 -5.69
C LEU A 485 11.51 15.36 -7.00
N ASN A 486 11.80 16.47 -7.71
CA ASN A 486 12.42 16.54 -9.05
C ASN A 486 11.56 15.89 -10.16
N ILE A 487 10.24 16.00 -10.06
CA ILE A 487 9.30 15.64 -11.11
C ILE A 487 8.85 16.93 -11.80
N GLU A 488 9.51 17.27 -12.88
CA GLU A 488 9.25 18.52 -13.61
C GLU A 488 8.24 18.34 -14.75
N ASN A 489 8.14 17.13 -15.32
CA ASN A 489 7.21 16.85 -16.38
C ASN A 489 5.84 16.47 -15.81
N ILE A 490 5.05 17.49 -15.46
CA ILE A 490 3.68 17.35 -14.97
C ILE A 490 2.73 17.83 -16.07
N GLN A 491 1.72 17.02 -16.39
CA GLN A 491 0.78 17.28 -17.48
C GLN A 491 -0.66 17.10 -17.01
N ILE A 492 -1.58 17.80 -17.66
CA ILE A 492 -3.03 17.63 -17.47
C ILE A 492 -3.66 17.16 -18.78
N LEU A 493 -4.49 16.12 -18.70
CA LEU A 493 -5.35 15.70 -19.81
C LEU A 493 -6.82 15.88 -19.40
N SER A 494 -7.63 16.44 -20.29
CA SER A 494 -9.05 16.68 -20.00
C SER A 494 -9.91 16.62 -21.26
N GLY A 495 -11.17 16.24 -21.08
CA GLY A 495 -12.20 16.36 -22.13
C GLY A 495 -12.74 17.78 -22.29
N ASP A 496 -12.43 18.68 -21.36
CA ASP A 496 -12.89 20.06 -21.41
C ASP A 496 -12.17 20.83 -22.54
N LYS A 497 -12.77 21.98 -22.93
CA LYS A 497 -12.19 22.86 -23.95
C LYS A 497 -10.75 23.25 -23.59
N GLN A 498 -9.86 23.29 -24.58
CA GLN A 498 -8.44 23.61 -24.41
C GLN A 498 -8.23 24.92 -23.64
N SER A 499 -9.04 25.98 -23.88
CA SER A 499 -8.93 27.26 -23.18
C SER A 499 -9.18 27.16 -21.67
N ILE A 500 -10.13 26.33 -21.25
CA ILE A 500 -10.45 26.07 -19.84
C ILE A 500 -9.30 25.32 -19.17
N VAL A 501 -8.79 24.28 -19.83
CA VAL A 501 -7.70 23.45 -19.31
C VAL A 501 -6.40 24.25 -19.20
N THR A 502 -6.11 25.14 -20.16
CA THR A 502 -4.94 26.02 -20.12
C THR A 502 -5.01 26.98 -18.93
N ASN A 503 -6.12 27.69 -18.75
CA ASN A 503 -6.30 28.61 -17.61
C ASN A 503 -6.19 27.86 -16.25
N PHE A 504 -6.75 26.66 -16.18
CA PHE A 504 -6.65 25.81 -15.00
C PHE A 504 -5.19 25.40 -14.70
N ALA A 505 -4.44 25.00 -15.71
CA ALA A 505 -3.05 24.61 -15.60
C ALA A 505 -2.14 25.78 -15.15
N GLU A 506 -2.39 26.99 -15.68
CA GLU A 506 -1.68 28.20 -15.28
C GLU A 506 -1.85 28.51 -13.79
N LYS A 507 -3.07 28.39 -13.25
CA LYS A 507 -3.35 28.57 -11.81
C LYS A 507 -2.54 27.61 -10.94
N LEU A 508 -2.28 26.38 -11.43
CA LEU A 508 -1.49 25.36 -10.75
C LEU A 508 0.03 25.48 -11.04
N GLY A 509 0.42 26.29 -12.01
CA GLY A 509 1.80 26.41 -12.46
C GLY A 509 2.28 25.18 -13.25
N ILE A 510 1.38 24.58 -14.05
CA ILE A 510 1.65 23.45 -14.95
C ILE A 510 1.72 24.02 -16.38
N SER A 511 2.80 23.70 -17.10
CA SER A 511 3.05 24.24 -18.44
C SER A 511 2.44 23.39 -19.56
N LYS A 512 2.13 22.12 -19.31
CA LYS A 512 1.63 21.18 -20.30
C LYS A 512 0.20 20.77 -19.96
N ALA A 513 -0.75 21.20 -20.80
CA ALA A 513 -2.17 20.93 -20.58
C ALA A 513 -2.88 20.73 -21.91
N TYR A 514 -3.63 19.65 -22.03
CA TYR A 514 -4.29 19.21 -23.25
C TYR A 514 -5.78 19.06 -22.99
N GLY A 515 -6.57 19.85 -23.70
CA GLY A 515 -8.03 19.83 -23.68
C GLY A 515 -8.63 19.14 -24.89
N ASP A 516 -9.96 19.15 -24.98
CA ASP A 516 -10.76 18.59 -26.07
C ASP A 516 -10.44 17.11 -26.34
N LEU A 517 -9.97 16.35 -25.34
CA LEU A 517 -9.56 14.96 -25.50
C LEU A 517 -10.73 14.00 -25.21
N LEU A 518 -11.07 13.18 -26.20
CA LEU A 518 -11.88 11.99 -25.98
C LEU A 518 -11.04 10.91 -25.24
N PRO A 519 -11.65 9.90 -24.62
CA PRO A 519 -10.92 8.82 -23.94
C PRO A 519 -9.82 8.19 -24.80
N GLU A 520 -10.08 7.97 -26.08
CA GLU A 520 -9.11 7.46 -27.07
C GLU A 520 -7.95 8.43 -27.31
N GLY A 521 -8.23 9.74 -27.26
CA GLY A 521 -7.21 10.79 -27.38
C GLY A 521 -6.25 10.81 -26.18
N LYS A 522 -6.76 10.56 -24.97
CA LYS A 522 -5.93 10.41 -23.77
C LYS A 522 -5.00 9.19 -23.87
N VAL A 523 -5.52 8.05 -24.37
CA VAL A 523 -4.74 6.83 -24.61
C VAL A 523 -3.63 7.10 -25.59
N LYS A 524 -3.95 7.70 -26.76
CA LYS A 524 -2.97 8.04 -27.79
C LYS A 524 -1.87 8.96 -27.26
N HIS A 525 -2.22 9.99 -26.50
CA HIS A 525 -1.25 10.90 -25.91
C HIS A 525 -0.29 10.17 -24.95
N LEU A 526 -0.79 9.23 -24.17
CA LEU A 526 0.05 8.43 -23.28
C LEU A 526 0.95 7.46 -24.04
N GLU A 527 0.47 6.87 -25.16
CA GLU A 527 1.27 6.04 -26.06
C GLU A 527 2.43 6.84 -26.69
N GLU A 528 2.16 8.07 -27.15
CA GLU A 528 3.19 8.97 -27.66
C GLU A 528 4.25 9.28 -26.60
N LEU A 529 3.85 9.58 -25.35
CA LEU A 529 4.77 9.77 -24.24
C LEU A 529 5.63 8.54 -23.93
N ARG A 530 5.08 7.33 -24.12
CA ARG A 530 5.78 6.05 -23.88
C ARG A 530 6.79 5.69 -24.97
N GLN A 531 6.70 6.27 -26.16
CA GLN A 531 7.69 6.05 -27.22
C GLN A 531 9.10 6.46 -26.79
N ASP A 532 9.21 7.46 -25.93
CA ASP A 532 10.47 7.79 -25.27
C ASP A 532 10.68 6.87 -24.08
N GLU A 533 11.59 5.92 -24.22
CA GLU A 533 11.94 4.95 -23.18
C GLU A 533 12.49 5.59 -21.88
N ALA A 534 12.94 6.85 -21.94
CA ALA A 534 13.38 7.58 -20.75
C ALA A 534 12.20 8.01 -19.88
N ASN A 535 10.99 8.12 -20.43
CA ASN A 535 9.80 8.48 -19.70
C ASN A 535 9.30 7.32 -18.83
N ARG A 536 9.13 7.61 -17.54
CA ARG A 536 8.47 6.73 -16.57
C ARG A 536 7.23 7.46 -16.07
N ILE A 537 6.07 7.06 -16.55
CA ILE A 537 4.82 7.80 -16.45
C ILE A 537 3.96 7.22 -15.33
N ALA A 538 3.54 8.07 -14.39
CA ALA A 538 2.39 7.82 -13.54
C ALA A 538 1.18 8.56 -14.12
N PHE A 539 0.07 7.87 -14.29
CA PHE A 539 -1.22 8.48 -14.61
C PHE A 539 -2.09 8.49 -13.36
N VAL A 540 -2.70 9.64 -13.09
CA VAL A 540 -3.57 9.86 -11.93
C VAL A 540 -4.96 10.23 -12.41
N GLY A 541 -5.97 9.42 -12.07
CA GLY A 541 -7.35 9.62 -12.51
C GLY A 541 -8.36 9.10 -11.49
N ASP A 542 -9.65 9.34 -11.72
CA ASP A 542 -10.76 8.82 -10.89
C ASP A 542 -11.12 7.37 -11.22
N GLY A 543 -10.65 6.87 -12.35
CA GLY A 543 -10.73 5.47 -12.80
C GLY A 543 -12.04 5.06 -13.45
N MET A 544 -13.07 5.89 -13.49
CA MET A 544 -14.34 5.52 -14.14
C MET A 544 -14.22 5.56 -15.67
N ASN A 545 -13.63 6.63 -16.20
CA ASN A 545 -13.47 6.81 -17.65
C ASN A 545 -12.04 6.56 -18.12
N ASP A 546 -11.07 6.53 -17.20
CA ASP A 546 -9.64 6.51 -17.48
C ASP A 546 -9.00 5.12 -17.29
N ALA A 547 -9.79 4.05 -17.07
CA ALA A 547 -9.29 2.70 -16.89
C ALA A 547 -8.27 2.25 -17.97
N PRO A 548 -8.48 2.51 -19.28
CA PRO A 548 -7.49 2.18 -20.30
C PRO A 548 -6.18 2.94 -20.15
N VAL A 549 -6.24 4.22 -19.74
CA VAL A 549 -5.06 5.08 -19.56
C VAL A 549 -4.28 4.67 -18.31
N LEU A 550 -5.00 4.33 -17.22
CA LEU A 550 -4.41 3.77 -16.00
C LEU A 550 -3.63 2.49 -16.28
N ALA A 551 -4.24 1.54 -17.02
CA ALA A 551 -3.62 0.27 -17.37
C ALA A 551 -2.41 0.44 -18.28
N LEU A 552 -2.40 1.45 -19.15
CA LEU A 552 -1.32 1.72 -20.10
C LEU A 552 -0.12 2.41 -19.42
N SER A 553 -0.31 3.13 -18.34
CA SER A 553 0.76 3.84 -17.62
C SER A 553 1.78 2.90 -16.99
N HIS A 554 2.96 3.40 -16.59
CA HIS A 554 3.93 2.60 -15.84
C HIS A 554 3.48 2.37 -14.40
N VAL A 555 2.72 3.32 -13.85
CA VAL A 555 2.01 3.21 -12.56
C VAL A 555 0.69 3.95 -12.69
N GLY A 556 -0.41 3.21 -12.70
CA GLY A 556 -1.75 3.76 -12.65
C GLY A 556 -2.16 4.08 -11.21
N ILE A 557 -2.58 5.31 -10.94
CA ILE A 557 -2.99 5.78 -9.61
C ILE A 557 -4.45 6.21 -9.67
N ALA A 558 -5.32 5.51 -8.94
CA ALA A 558 -6.73 5.88 -8.80
C ALA A 558 -6.96 6.75 -7.57
N MET A 559 -7.77 7.79 -7.74
CA MET A 559 -8.18 8.73 -6.69
C MET A 559 -9.57 8.38 -6.14
N GLY A 560 -9.81 8.62 -4.84
CA GLY A 560 -11.14 8.47 -4.21
C GLY A 560 -11.69 7.04 -4.19
N GLY A 561 -10.83 6.05 -4.21
CA GLY A 561 -11.03 4.69 -4.68
C GLY A 561 -12.00 3.77 -3.91
N LEU A 562 -12.71 4.20 -2.88
CA LEU A 562 -13.64 3.30 -2.16
C LEU A 562 -15.01 3.21 -2.81
N GLY A 563 -15.33 4.10 -3.76
CA GLY A 563 -16.61 4.16 -4.46
C GLY A 563 -16.64 3.50 -5.85
N SER A 564 -15.51 3.37 -6.55
CA SER A 564 -15.44 2.84 -7.92
C SER A 564 -14.69 1.51 -8.00
N ASP A 565 -15.45 0.42 -8.19
CA ASP A 565 -14.90 -0.94 -8.30
C ASP A 565 -13.95 -1.07 -9.51
N ALA A 566 -14.31 -0.43 -10.64
CA ALA A 566 -13.51 -0.45 -11.86
C ALA A 566 -12.15 0.25 -11.70
N ALA A 567 -12.11 1.38 -10.98
CA ALA A 567 -10.88 2.09 -10.67
C ALA A 567 -9.94 1.26 -9.79
N ILE A 568 -10.50 0.68 -8.73
CA ILE A 568 -9.75 -0.21 -7.83
C ILE A 568 -9.20 -1.40 -8.60
N GLU A 569 -9.94 -1.99 -9.53
CA GLU A 569 -9.52 -3.18 -10.26
C GLU A 569 -8.37 -2.89 -11.23
N THR A 570 -8.37 -1.73 -11.86
CA THR A 570 -7.43 -1.38 -12.94
C THR A 570 -6.15 -0.71 -12.45
N ALA A 571 -6.23 0.15 -11.42
CA ALA A 571 -5.07 0.89 -10.93
C ALA A 571 -4.06 0.01 -10.18
N ASP A 572 -2.79 0.42 -10.16
CA ASP A 572 -1.68 -0.20 -9.44
C ASP A 572 -1.55 0.34 -8.02
N VAL A 573 -1.95 1.60 -7.84
CA VAL A 573 -1.98 2.31 -6.56
C VAL A 573 -3.35 2.96 -6.41
N VAL A 574 -3.94 2.84 -5.23
CA VAL A 574 -5.23 3.45 -4.90
C VAL A 574 -5.04 4.44 -3.77
N ILE A 575 -5.40 5.69 -3.97
CA ILE A 575 -5.46 6.72 -2.95
C ILE A 575 -6.88 6.76 -2.41
N GLN A 576 -7.06 6.34 -1.14
CA GLN A 576 -8.37 6.24 -0.50
C GLN A 576 -8.97 7.60 -0.17
N THR A 577 -8.10 8.56 0.15
CA THR A 577 -8.47 9.96 0.34
C THR A 577 -8.64 10.64 -1.02
N ASP A 578 -9.46 11.65 -1.06
CA ASP A 578 -9.64 12.43 -2.29
C ASP A 578 -8.59 13.56 -2.42
N GLN A 579 -7.35 13.29 -1.99
CA GLN A 579 -6.24 14.25 -1.88
C GLN A 579 -5.14 14.01 -2.90
N PRO A 580 -5.00 14.84 -3.95
CA PRO A 580 -3.91 14.74 -4.93
C PRO A 580 -2.50 14.79 -4.33
N SER A 581 -2.30 15.47 -3.19
CA SER A 581 -1.01 15.56 -2.50
C SER A 581 -0.45 14.21 -2.06
N LYS A 582 -1.30 13.19 -1.89
CA LYS A 582 -0.92 11.80 -1.56
C LYS A 582 -0.11 11.12 -2.66
N VAL A 583 -0.19 11.58 -3.90
CA VAL A 583 0.68 11.10 -5.00
C VAL A 583 2.15 11.34 -4.68
N ALA A 584 2.48 12.54 -4.20
CA ALA A 584 3.85 12.86 -3.79
C ALA A 584 4.29 12.05 -2.55
N GLU A 585 3.37 11.77 -1.62
CA GLU A 585 3.63 10.92 -0.46
C GLU A 585 3.89 9.47 -0.88
N ALA A 586 3.13 8.93 -1.85
CA ALA A 586 3.35 7.60 -2.40
C ALA A 586 4.78 7.45 -2.97
N ILE A 587 5.25 8.44 -3.72
CA ILE A 587 6.61 8.47 -4.27
C ILE A 587 7.66 8.55 -3.15
N LYS A 588 7.43 9.35 -2.10
CA LYS A 588 8.34 9.43 -0.94
C LYS A 588 8.46 8.11 -0.20
N VAL A 589 7.33 7.42 0.03
CA VAL A 589 7.31 6.10 0.67
C VAL A 589 8.10 5.10 -0.16
N GLY A 590 7.90 5.06 -1.48
CA GLY A 590 8.67 4.23 -2.39
C GLY A 590 10.17 4.51 -2.30
N LYS A 591 10.59 5.78 -2.44
CA LYS A 591 12.01 6.20 -2.37
C LYS A 591 12.65 5.85 -1.02
N LEU A 592 11.94 6.03 0.09
CA LEU A 592 12.44 5.67 1.43
C LEU A 592 12.59 4.16 1.57
N THR A 593 11.59 3.39 1.16
CA THR A 593 11.63 1.92 1.19
C THR A 593 12.82 1.39 0.39
N ARG A 594 12.99 1.86 -0.84
CA ARG A 594 14.12 1.50 -1.69
C ARG A 594 15.48 1.85 -1.06
N ARG A 595 15.60 3.04 -0.44
CA ARG A 595 16.83 3.46 0.25
C ARG A 595 17.18 2.48 1.38
N ILE A 596 16.22 2.09 2.20
CA ILE A 596 16.46 1.17 3.32
C ILE A 596 16.80 -0.23 2.82
N ILE A 597 16.14 -0.72 1.77
CA ILE A 597 16.49 -1.99 1.12
C ILE A 597 17.94 -1.97 0.64
N TRP A 598 18.36 -0.92 -0.06
CA TRP A 598 19.75 -0.81 -0.53
C TRP A 598 20.78 -0.65 0.60
N GLN A 599 20.42 0.00 1.72
CA GLN A 599 21.25 0.01 2.92
C GLN A 599 21.46 -1.40 3.46
N ASN A 600 20.39 -2.21 3.54
CA ASN A 600 20.48 -3.60 3.99
C ASN A 600 21.33 -4.45 3.04
N VAL A 601 21.12 -4.28 1.74
CA VAL A 601 21.91 -4.97 0.70
C VAL A 601 23.40 -4.63 0.83
N SER A 602 23.74 -3.34 0.93
CA SER A 602 25.13 -2.89 1.05
C SER A 602 25.78 -3.37 2.35
N LEU A 603 25.05 -3.32 3.47
CA LEU A 603 25.52 -3.81 4.76
C LEU A 603 25.81 -5.32 4.69
N ALA A 604 24.85 -6.09 4.18
CA ALA A 604 24.98 -7.55 4.10
C ALA A 604 26.14 -7.97 3.19
N PHE A 605 26.28 -7.36 2.01
CA PHE A 605 27.40 -7.66 1.12
C PHE A 605 28.74 -7.20 1.68
N GLY A 606 28.80 -6.03 2.30
CA GLY A 606 30.04 -5.48 2.86
C GLY A 606 30.61 -6.35 3.98
N VAL A 607 29.78 -6.72 4.97
CA VAL A 607 30.19 -7.60 6.06
C VAL A 607 30.54 -8.99 5.53
N LYS A 608 29.75 -9.52 4.60
CA LYS A 608 29.97 -10.82 3.99
C LYS A 608 31.31 -10.90 3.26
N LEU A 609 31.62 -9.92 2.43
CA LEU A 609 32.91 -9.87 1.73
C LEU A 609 34.09 -9.83 2.71
N LEU A 610 33.98 -9.04 3.78
CA LEU A 610 35.00 -8.96 4.82
C LEU A 610 35.24 -10.32 5.49
N VAL A 611 34.14 -10.98 5.95
CA VAL A 611 34.23 -12.26 6.66
C VAL A 611 34.69 -13.39 5.72
N LEU A 612 34.28 -13.37 4.43
CA LEU A 612 34.78 -14.30 3.41
C LEU A 612 36.31 -14.20 3.22
N ILE A 613 36.83 -12.98 3.16
CA ILE A 613 38.30 -12.76 3.05
C ILE A 613 39.02 -13.29 4.30
N LEU A 614 38.50 -13.02 5.50
CA LEU A 614 39.07 -13.49 6.77
C LEU A 614 38.97 -15.02 6.89
N GLY A 615 37.85 -15.63 6.45
CA GLY A 615 37.66 -17.08 6.47
C GLY A 615 38.60 -17.81 5.49
N ALA A 616 38.71 -17.32 4.26
CA ALA A 616 39.66 -17.86 3.27
C ALA A 616 41.09 -17.71 3.72
N GLY A 617 41.43 -16.63 4.45
CA GLY A 617 42.72 -16.41 5.08
C GLY A 617 43.01 -17.31 6.30
N GLY A 618 42.01 -18.05 6.80
CA GLY A 618 42.14 -18.91 7.99
C GLY A 618 42.19 -18.14 9.31
N ILE A 619 41.73 -16.88 9.31
CA ILE A 619 41.67 -16.02 10.50
C ILE A 619 40.31 -16.18 11.20
N ALA A 620 39.22 -16.28 10.44
CA ALA A 620 37.87 -16.45 10.96
C ALA A 620 37.55 -17.93 11.21
N THR A 621 36.88 -18.20 12.33
CA THR A 621 36.35 -19.50 12.71
C THR A 621 34.90 -19.67 12.28
N LEU A 622 34.36 -20.90 12.35
CA LEU A 622 32.94 -21.18 12.08
C LEU A 622 32.00 -20.40 13.02
N TRP A 623 32.40 -20.17 14.28
CA TRP A 623 31.63 -19.40 15.24
C TRP A 623 31.45 -17.93 14.81
N GLU A 624 32.55 -17.29 14.47
CA GLU A 624 32.58 -15.90 14.05
C GLU A 624 31.79 -15.70 12.74
N ALA A 625 31.88 -16.67 11.84
CA ALA A 625 31.16 -16.71 10.59
C ALA A 625 29.66 -16.69 10.80
N VAL A 626 29.11 -17.58 11.62
CA VAL A 626 27.69 -17.68 11.90
C VAL A 626 27.21 -16.48 12.71
N PHE A 627 28.00 -16.03 13.68
CA PHE A 627 27.63 -14.86 14.49
C PHE A 627 27.52 -13.59 13.65
N ALA A 628 28.43 -13.41 12.69
CA ALA A 628 28.38 -12.30 11.75
C ALA A 628 27.13 -12.37 10.85
N ASP A 629 26.80 -13.54 10.31
CA ASP A 629 25.63 -13.71 9.41
C ASP A 629 24.31 -13.44 10.15
N VAL A 630 24.11 -14.06 11.32
CA VAL A 630 22.91 -13.84 12.15
C VAL A 630 22.83 -12.40 12.65
N GLY A 631 23.96 -11.80 13.06
CA GLY A 631 24.03 -10.42 13.50
C GLY A 631 23.62 -9.43 12.41
N VAL A 632 24.14 -9.61 11.20
CA VAL A 632 23.76 -8.80 10.03
C VAL A 632 22.29 -8.97 9.67
N ALA A 633 21.77 -10.19 9.73
CA ALA A 633 20.35 -10.44 9.48
C ALA A 633 19.47 -9.70 10.47
N LEU A 634 19.79 -9.73 11.76
CA LEU A 634 19.05 -8.99 12.79
C LEU A 634 19.11 -7.46 12.57
N LEU A 635 20.29 -6.92 12.25
CA LEU A 635 20.46 -5.49 11.95
C LEU A 635 19.63 -5.08 10.73
N ALA A 636 19.64 -5.88 9.67
CA ALA A 636 18.87 -5.64 8.46
C ALA A 636 17.36 -5.69 8.72
N ILE A 637 16.88 -6.62 9.55
CA ILE A 637 15.49 -6.69 9.99
C ILE A 637 15.11 -5.45 10.80
N MET A 638 15.94 -5.05 11.76
CA MET A 638 15.68 -3.84 12.56
C MET A 638 15.60 -2.59 11.69
N ASN A 639 16.49 -2.46 10.69
CA ASN A 639 16.46 -1.36 9.74
C ASN A 639 15.21 -1.40 8.84
N ALA A 640 14.77 -2.57 8.40
CA ALA A 640 13.54 -2.73 7.62
C ALA A 640 12.28 -2.33 8.44
N VAL A 641 12.18 -2.73 9.70
CA VAL A 641 11.08 -2.34 10.60
C VAL A 641 11.06 -0.83 10.86
N ARG A 642 12.19 -0.15 10.76
CA ARG A 642 12.30 1.31 10.93
C ARG A 642 11.49 2.09 9.89
N ILE A 643 11.22 1.53 8.69
CA ILE A 643 10.37 2.14 7.66
C ILE A 643 9.03 2.58 8.26
N GLN A 644 8.40 1.70 9.04
CA GLN A 644 7.10 1.97 9.65
C GLN A 644 7.10 3.13 10.66
N LYS A 645 8.26 3.47 11.24
CA LYS A 645 8.41 4.57 12.19
C LYS A 645 8.78 5.89 11.54
N MET A 646 9.42 5.85 10.37
CA MET A 646 9.89 7.04 9.65
C MET A 646 8.79 7.70 8.82
N ILE A 647 7.72 6.97 8.54
CA ILE A 647 6.54 7.42 7.83
C ILE A 647 5.46 7.63 8.89
N LYS A 648 5.30 8.88 9.29
CA LYS A 648 4.25 9.33 10.22
C LYS A 648 3.23 10.16 9.47
#